data_dd59b5fd24510c2401b402e80db6afcb
#
_entry.id   dd59b5fd24510c2401b402e80db6afcb
#
_cell.length_a   1.000
_cell.length_b   1.000
_cell.length_c   1.000
_cell.angle_alpha   90.00
_cell.angle_beta   90.00
_cell.angle_gamma   90.00
#
_symmetry.space_group_name_H-M   'P 1'
#
loop_
_entity.id
_entity.type
_entity.pdbx_description
1 polymer ?
#
loop_
_entity_poly.entity_id
_entity_poly.type
_entity_poly.pdbx_seq_one_letter_code
_entity_poly.pdbx_strand_id
1 'polypeptide(L)'
;MPRLRPRAAVTSGLLATALVSGTFLAPAAQAVVGTPSADNAHAFTARLDIGDGKRACTATLVDRDWLLTAASCFADNPAEAQQLLPGAPKDATTAYVGRTDSTTTAGQVRTVVRLVPRGDRDLVLARLSKPVTTITPAALATTAPAPGETLTGTGFGRTADEWAPVKMHQGRFSVDGADATTVNITGVDGAAVCAGDTGGPVFREQGGSATLVGVNSRSWQGGCFGTPAEETRTGAVGSRVDDLNGWLSETVTAAPFVDFNGDGHRDVAIADPKATVGTVAEAGLVRVVYGNGAGVSEVIQGGPGVNGGPEAGDGFGTALATVDYNADGYTDLVVGVPNEDIGKVADAGAAQIVYGSPEGLGKGRGGTWFEQGSGSGALLGSASEAKDHMGFSIAAGTTAAGDPYILIGAPGEDLGTVVDAGSAIYVRGDTNVAINQDKESVAGGPETGDQFGHSVAGSPNHLAIGIPNEAIGTVANTGMIQILKHEFNAEKIPTPVKSINQDTAGISGAAEANDLFGKALSVASYRPEGAATDGDSIIAVGSPGEGVAVAGVNKANAGRVVTLRVTAGGAVSALQDIQQEKADVTGGAETGDRFGEQVSVVNTSPRTVGTTTSMLLAVGIPGENEGTVVDSGAVQTFSLLGAPGLTDRWISPGGAPGLPGVPGTNELLGSSIHATATDLYIGMPNGPGARGAAHLMPWSNVTGGAVQAVTSYEPGKGGLPAVGKAFGGAIR
;
A
#
# COMPACT_ATOMS: atom_id res chain seq x y z
N MET A 1 -56.60 -16.72 48.50
CA MET A 1 -57.88 -17.34 48.97
C MET A 1 -59.01 -16.45 48.52
N PRO A 2 -60.20 -16.96 48.17
CA PRO A 2 -60.47 -18.19 47.43
C PRO A 2 -61.32 -17.95 46.16
N ARG A 3 -61.23 -18.85 45.20
CA ARG A 3 -62.29 -19.75 44.67
C ARG A 3 -63.50 -19.06 44.03
N LEU A 4 -64.11 -19.46 42.95
CA LEU A 4 -64.51 -20.76 42.36
C LEU A 4 -65.15 -20.56 40.96
N ARG A 5 -65.00 -21.55 40.13
CA ARG A 5 -65.76 -21.94 38.91
C ARG A 5 -67.27 -22.18 39.28
N PRO A 6 -68.21 -22.59 38.35
CA PRO A 6 -68.12 -23.14 36.99
C PRO A 6 -69.41 -22.93 36.09
N ARG A 7 -69.32 -23.48 34.84
CA ARG A 7 -70.32 -24.17 33.99
C ARG A 7 -71.45 -23.37 33.35
N ALA A 8 -71.76 -23.51 32.08
CA ALA A 8 -72.39 -24.67 31.45
C ALA A 8 -72.38 -24.56 29.93
N ALA A 9 -72.35 -25.71 29.29
CA ALA A 9 -72.48 -25.95 27.84
C ALA A 9 -73.95 -25.89 27.41
N VAL A 10 -74.24 -25.45 26.16
CA VAL A 10 -75.40 -25.92 25.38
C VAL A 10 -74.95 -26.10 23.90
N THR A 11 -75.11 -27.27 23.43
CA THR A 11 -75.02 -27.77 22.06
C THR A 11 -76.29 -27.42 21.27
N SER A 12 -76.05 -27.12 19.95
CA SER A 12 -76.98 -27.41 18.80
C SER A 12 -76.43 -26.59 17.63
N GLY A 13 -76.02 -27.05 16.50
CA GLY A 13 -76.50 -28.07 15.61
C GLY A 13 -76.51 -27.51 14.18
N LEU A 14 -75.64 -28.01 13.31
CA LEU A 14 -75.77 -28.13 11.85
C LEU A 14 -76.37 -26.99 11.01
N LEU A 15 -75.53 -26.41 10.10
CA LEU A 15 -75.76 -26.57 8.62
C LEU A 15 -74.47 -26.22 7.87
N ALA A 16 -73.98 -27.19 7.09
CA ALA A 16 -72.87 -27.03 6.17
C ALA A 16 -73.35 -26.31 4.91
N THR A 17 -72.72 -25.18 4.61
CA THR A 17 -72.64 -24.65 3.23
C THR A 17 -71.17 -24.44 2.89
N ALA A 18 -70.68 -25.29 2.05
CA ALA A 18 -69.32 -25.20 1.47
C ALA A 18 -69.28 -23.99 0.52
N LEU A 19 -68.72 -22.86 0.98
CA LEU A 19 -68.18 -21.82 0.15
C LEU A 19 -66.70 -22.19 -0.16
N VAL A 20 -66.45 -22.65 -1.36
CA VAL A 20 -65.12 -22.73 -1.93
C VAL A 20 -64.65 -21.28 -2.11
N SER A 21 -64.01 -20.74 -1.12
CA SER A 21 -63.20 -19.53 -1.26
C SER A 21 -61.86 -19.95 -1.94
N GLY A 22 -61.87 -19.80 -3.27
CA GLY A 22 -60.60 -19.82 -4.03
C GLY A 22 -59.74 -18.67 -3.50
N THR A 23 -58.77 -18.98 -2.64
CA THR A 23 -57.64 -18.09 -2.38
C THR A 23 -56.85 -18.01 -3.69
N PHE A 24 -57.11 -16.98 -4.48
CA PHE A 24 -56.12 -16.51 -5.43
C PHE A 24 -54.91 -16.09 -4.56
N LEU A 25 -53.90 -16.97 -4.49
CA LEU A 25 -52.55 -16.58 -4.14
C LEU A 25 -52.14 -15.62 -5.24
N ALA A 26 -52.20 -14.32 -4.96
CA ALA A 26 -51.53 -13.33 -5.76
C ALA A 26 -50.04 -13.75 -5.79
N PRO A 27 -49.43 -13.87 -6.98
CA PRO A 27 -47.99 -14.09 -7.02
C PRO A 27 -47.34 -12.97 -6.23
N ALA A 28 -46.40 -13.31 -5.33
CA ALA A 28 -45.62 -12.33 -4.61
C ALA A 28 -44.91 -11.46 -5.67
N ALA A 29 -45.06 -10.16 -5.56
CA ALA A 29 -44.40 -9.18 -6.40
C ALA A 29 -42.89 -9.36 -6.32
N GLN A 30 -42.20 -9.32 -7.46
CA GLN A 30 -40.79 -9.71 -7.65
C GLN A 30 -39.99 -8.54 -8.24
N ALA A 31 -38.72 -8.34 -7.78
CA ALA A 31 -37.83 -7.23 -8.17
C ALA A 31 -36.35 -7.68 -8.27
N VAL A 32 -35.32 -7.05 -8.90
CA VAL A 32 -34.95 -7.14 -10.31
C VAL A 32 -36.24 -7.63 -10.83
N VAL A 33 -37.05 -7.18 -11.51
CA VAL A 33 -38.33 -7.90 -11.39
C VAL A 33 -38.03 -9.39 -11.23
N GLY A 34 -37.82 -9.86 -9.99
CA GLY A 34 -37.27 -11.16 -9.56
C GLY A 34 -37.57 -11.39 -8.08
N THR A 35 -36.94 -12.32 -7.40
CA THR A 35 -37.12 -12.61 -5.97
C THR A 35 -36.06 -11.91 -5.12
N PRO A 36 -36.37 -11.45 -3.89
CA PRO A 36 -35.35 -11.05 -2.93
C PRO A 36 -34.30 -12.15 -2.79
N SER A 37 -33.03 -11.78 -2.87
CA SER A 37 -31.93 -12.71 -2.66
C SER A 37 -31.94 -13.21 -1.21
N ALA A 38 -31.60 -14.47 -0.99
CA ALA A 38 -31.40 -14.98 0.36
C ALA A 38 -30.25 -14.21 1.02
N ASP A 39 -30.28 -14.12 2.35
CA ASP A 39 -29.24 -13.44 3.12
C ASP A 39 -27.87 -14.03 2.80
N ASN A 40 -26.91 -13.17 2.52
CA ASN A 40 -25.55 -13.51 2.09
C ASN A 40 -25.41 -14.28 0.76
N ALA A 41 -26.46 -14.51 0.00
CA ALA A 41 -26.35 -15.04 -1.35
C ALA A 41 -25.67 -14.00 -2.26
N HIS A 42 -24.76 -14.48 -3.12
CA HIS A 42 -24.05 -13.62 -4.10
C HIS A 42 -23.40 -12.38 -3.45
N ALA A 43 -22.74 -12.57 -2.29
CA ALA A 43 -22.13 -11.52 -1.49
C ALA A 43 -21.09 -10.69 -2.25
N PHE A 44 -20.59 -11.18 -3.39
CA PHE A 44 -19.73 -10.41 -4.31
C PHE A 44 -20.47 -9.25 -5.01
N THR A 45 -21.79 -9.20 -4.98
CA THR A 45 -22.56 -8.07 -5.51
C THR A 45 -22.52 -6.91 -4.55
N ALA A 46 -22.19 -5.73 -5.06
CA ALA A 46 -22.06 -4.50 -4.28
C ALA A 46 -23.06 -3.45 -4.76
N ARG A 47 -23.55 -2.63 -3.84
CA ARG A 47 -24.28 -1.40 -4.14
C ARG A 47 -23.29 -0.23 -4.19
N LEU A 48 -23.45 0.65 -5.17
CA LEU A 48 -22.73 1.91 -5.27
C LEU A 48 -23.67 3.09 -5.04
N ASP A 49 -23.34 3.97 -4.09
CA ASP A 49 -23.95 5.27 -3.90
C ASP A 49 -22.97 6.35 -4.37
N ILE A 50 -23.34 7.09 -5.41
CA ILE A 50 -22.47 8.04 -6.12
C ILE A 50 -23.03 9.45 -5.91
N GLY A 51 -22.15 10.37 -5.44
CA GLY A 51 -22.45 11.79 -5.28
C GLY A 51 -23.57 12.04 -4.24
N ASP A 52 -23.46 11.46 -3.05
CA ASP A 52 -24.42 11.62 -1.96
C ASP A 52 -25.89 11.34 -2.38
N GLY A 53 -26.08 10.24 -3.11
CA GLY A 53 -27.39 9.81 -3.58
C GLY A 53 -27.87 10.43 -4.90
N LYS A 54 -27.02 11.17 -5.63
CA LYS A 54 -27.34 11.63 -6.98
C LYS A 54 -27.60 10.47 -7.93
N ARG A 55 -26.85 9.37 -7.76
CA ARG A 55 -26.92 8.18 -8.60
C ARG A 55 -26.67 6.92 -7.77
N ALA A 56 -27.39 5.84 -8.06
CA ALA A 56 -27.14 4.53 -7.50
C ALA A 56 -26.85 3.55 -8.65
N CYS A 57 -25.87 2.68 -8.45
CA CYS A 57 -25.50 1.61 -9.36
C CYS A 57 -25.24 0.31 -8.59
N THR A 58 -25.05 -0.75 -9.34
CA THR A 58 -24.61 -2.05 -8.80
C THR A 58 -23.19 -2.36 -9.32
N ALA A 59 -22.42 -3.18 -8.61
CA ALA A 59 -21.09 -3.60 -8.98
C ALA A 59 -20.81 -5.04 -8.55
N THR A 60 -19.70 -5.59 -8.99
CA THR A 60 -19.24 -6.94 -8.65
C THR A 60 -17.84 -6.91 -8.07
N LEU A 61 -17.62 -7.50 -6.91
CA LEU A 61 -16.28 -7.73 -6.37
C LEU A 61 -15.57 -8.77 -7.24
N VAL A 62 -14.52 -8.38 -7.95
CA VAL A 62 -13.73 -9.25 -8.84
C VAL A 62 -12.31 -9.48 -8.33
N ASP A 63 -11.86 -8.67 -7.40
CA ASP A 63 -10.63 -8.83 -6.61
C ASP A 63 -10.86 -8.19 -5.24
N ARG A 64 -10.06 -8.54 -4.23
CA ARG A 64 -10.23 -7.99 -2.87
C ARG A 64 -10.19 -6.45 -2.81
N ASP A 65 -9.49 -5.82 -3.76
CA ASP A 65 -9.32 -4.38 -3.84
C ASP A 65 -10.12 -3.74 -4.97
N TRP A 66 -10.87 -4.53 -5.80
CA TRP A 66 -11.47 -4.04 -7.02
C TRP A 66 -12.91 -4.51 -7.25
N LEU A 67 -13.75 -3.56 -7.61
CA LEU A 67 -15.07 -3.81 -8.16
C LEU A 67 -15.04 -3.66 -9.69
N LEU A 68 -15.86 -4.45 -10.37
CA LEU A 68 -16.17 -4.29 -11.79
C LEU A 68 -17.61 -3.79 -11.92
N THR A 69 -17.80 -2.71 -12.70
CA THR A 69 -19.13 -2.07 -12.89
C THR A 69 -19.19 -1.36 -14.24
N ALA A 70 -20.30 -0.73 -14.55
CA ALA A 70 -20.47 0.03 -15.79
C ALA A 70 -19.80 1.41 -15.71
N ALA A 71 -19.07 1.82 -16.75
CA ALA A 71 -18.46 3.13 -16.84
C ALA A 71 -19.49 4.28 -16.88
N SER A 72 -20.69 3.99 -17.41
CA SER A 72 -21.83 4.91 -17.44
C SER A 72 -22.32 5.33 -16.04
N CYS A 73 -21.99 4.57 -15.01
CA CYS A 73 -22.24 4.95 -13.60
C CYS A 73 -21.48 6.21 -13.20
N PHE A 74 -20.30 6.44 -13.76
CA PHE A 74 -19.40 7.54 -13.42
C PHE A 74 -19.35 8.66 -14.46
N ALA A 75 -19.83 8.42 -15.68
CA ALA A 75 -19.85 9.41 -16.73
C ALA A 75 -20.95 10.47 -16.48
N ASP A 76 -20.66 11.75 -16.76
CA ASP A 76 -21.67 12.82 -16.70
C ASP A 76 -22.84 12.54 -17.66
N ASN A 77 -22.52 12.12 -18.88
CA ASN A 77 -23.45 11.62 -19.87
C ASN A 77 -23.25 10.10 -20.05
N PRO A 78 -24.18 9.25 -19.66
CA PRO A 78 -24.06 7.80 -19.81
C PRO A 78 -23.81 7.33 -21.24
N ALA A 79 -24.22 8.09 -22.26
CA ALA A 79 -23.98 7.78 -23.67
C ALA A 79 -22.49 7.95 -24.06
N GLU A 80 -21.70 8.65 -23.25
CA GLU A 80 -20.28 8.92 -23.45
C GLU A 80 -19.39 8.10 -22.50
N ALA A 81 -19.92 7.01 -21.94
CA ALA A 81 -19.24 6.16 -20.96
C ALA A 81 -17.84 5.69 -21.41
N GLN A 82 -17.65 5.48 -22.71
CA GLN A 82 -16.36 5.06 -23.29
C GLN A 82 -15.30 6.17 -23.29
N GLN A 83 -15.67 7.42 -22.99
CA GLN A 83 -14.76 8.57 -22.87
C GLN A 83 -14.37 8.83 -21.42
N LEU A 84 -14.84 8.01 -20.47
CA LEU A 84 -14.43 8.10 -19.07
C LEU A 84 -12.90 7.98 -18.98
N LEU A 85 -12.28 8.94 -18.30
CA LEU A 85 -10.84 8.95 -18.09
C LEU A 85 -10.47 8.13 -16.84
N PRO A 86 -9.29 7.51 -16.80
CA PRO A 86 -8.77 6.91 -15.58
C PRO A 86 -8.46 7.98 -14.52
N GLY A 87 -8.48 7.60 -13.24
CA GLY A 87 -8.20 8.50 -12.12
C GLY A 87 -9.27 8.43 -11.02
N ALA A 88 -9.28 9.39 -10.11
CA ALA A 88 -10.28 9.47 -9.06
C ALA A 88 -11.71 9.66 -9.62
N PRO A 89 -12.75 9.09 -9.00
CA PRO A 89 -14.13 9.37 -9.40
C PRO A 89 -14.45 10.86 -9.16
N LYS A 90 -15.15 11.47 -10.12
CA LYS A 90 -15.55 12.88 -10.02
C LYS A 90 -16.47 13.16 -8.83
N ASP A 91 -17.40 12.26 -8.58
CA ASP A 91 -18.32 12.31 -7.44
C ASP A 91 -17.89 11.27 -6.39
N ALA A 92 -17.88 11.66 -5.12
CA ALA A 92 -17.59 10.75 -4.01
C ALA A 92 -18.49 9.50 -4.11
N THR A 93 -17.88 8.32 -4.03
CA THR A 93 -18.59 7.07 -4.27
C THR A 93 -18.35 6.10 -3.12
N THR A 94 -19.45 5.66 -2.50
CA THR A 94 -19.45 4.64 -1.45
C THR A 94 -19.92 3.31 -2.00
N ALA A 95 -19.13 2.25 -1.74
CA ALA A 95 -19.44 0.87 -2.08
C ALA A 95 -19.84 0.07 -0.83
N TYR A 96 -20.98 -0.60 -0.89
CA TYR A 96 -21.45 -1.52 0.14
C TYR A 96 -21.32 -2.95 -0.39
N VAL A 97 -20.29 -3.66 0.04
CA VAL A 97 -19.95 -5.00 -0.47
C VAL A 97 -20.41 -6.07 0.51
N GLY A 98 -21.13 -7.09 0.05
CA GLY A 98 -21.62 -8.19 0.88
C GLY A 98 -22.82 -7.82 1.77
N ARG A 99 -23.48 -6.71 1.48
CA ARG A 99 -24.68 -6.26 2.19
C ARG A 99 -25.93 -6.50 1.35
N THR A 100 -26.52 -7.67 1.48
CA THR A 100 -27.76 -8.04 0.74
C THR A 100 -29.01 -7.38 1.26
N ASP A 101 -28.98 -6.82 2.48
CA ASP A 101 -30.04 -6.02 3.09
C ASP A 101 -29.44 -4.72 3.64
N SER A 102 -29.81 -3.58 3.04
CA SER A 102 -29.28 -2.26 3.38
C SER A 102 -29.70 -1.76 4.79
N THR A 103 -30.68 -2.39 5.41
CA THR A 103 -31.11 -2.08 6.79
C THR A 103 -30.16 -2.67 7.84
N THR A 104 -29.24 -3.53 7.43
CA THR A 104 -28.24 -4.18 8.30
C THR A 104 -26.89 -3.48 8.23
N THR A 105 -26.00 -3.84 9.15
CA THR A 105 -24.59 -3.45 9.13
C THR A 105 -23.67 -4.54 8.56
N ALA A 106 -24.24 -5.60 7.97
CA ALA A 106 -23.48 -6.68 7.35
C ALA A 106 -22.60 -6.18 6.19
N GLY A 107 -21.60 -6.99 5.83
CA GLY A 107 -20.67 -6.66 4.75
C GLY A 107 -19.67 -5.57 5.13
N GLN A 108 -19.05 -4.98 4.12
CA GLN A 108 -18.01 -3.97 4.28
C GLN A 108 -18.35 -2.71 3.48
N VAL A 109 -18.10 -1.54 4.08
CA VAL A 109 -18.28 -0.23 3.43
C VAL A 109 -16.90 0.28 3.03
N ARG A 110 -16.75 0.70 1.76
CA ARG A 110 -15.52 1.21 1.19
C ARG A 110 -15.77 2.43 0.33
N THR A 111 -14.81 3.32 0.25
CA THR A 111 -14.80 4.40 -0.75
C THR A 111 -14.18 3.87 -2.05
N VAL A 112 -14.71 4.27 -3.19
CA VAL A 112 -14.05 4.08 -4.49
C VAL A 112 -13.07 5.23 -4.68
N VAL A 113 -11.79 4.91 -4.88
CA VAL A 113 -10.70 5.90 -4.92
C VAL A 113 -10.07 6.04 -6.31
N ARG A 114 -10.23 5.06 -7.19
CA ARG A 114 -9.65 5.11 -8.55
C ARG A 114 -10.52 4.33 -9.53
N LEU A 115 -10.59 4.84 -10.74
CA LEU A 115 -11.28 4.24 -11.88
C LEU A 115 -10.27 3.86 -12.96
N VAL A 116 -10.43 2.65 -13.54
CA VAL A 116 -9.69 2.19 -14.71
C VAL A 116 -10.71 1.74 -15.77
N PRO A 117 -11.13 2.64 -16.67
CA PRO A 117 -12.15 2.34 -17.64
C PRO A 117 -11.62 1.43 -18.76
N ARG A 118 -12.54 0.67 -19.35
CA ARG A 118 -12.33 -0.11 -20.56
C ARG A 118 -12.92 0.64 -21.76
N GLY A 119 -12.08 1.27 -22.58
CA GLY A 119 -12.53 2.20 -23.61
C GLY A 119 -13.31 1.58 -24.79
N ASP A 120 -13.35 0.24 -24.94
CA ASP A 120 -14.04 -0.46 -26.01
C ASP A 120 -15.50 -0.85 -25.67
N ARG A 121 -15.90 -0.72 -24.40
CA ARG A 121 -17.23 -1.09 -23.89
C ARG A 121 -17.59 -0.32 -22.62
N ASP A 122 -18.86 -0.33 -22.24
CA ASP A 122 -19.35 0.30 -21.00
C ASP A 122 -18.94 -0.53 -19.79
N LEU A 123 -17.67 -0.36 -19.35
CA LEU A 123 -17.07 -1.12 -18.28
C LEU A 123 -15.93 -0.34 -17.60
N VAL A 124 -15.83 -0.47 -16.28
CA VAL A 124 -14.79 0.15 -15.48
C VAL A 124 -14.42 -0.72 -14.27
N LEU A 125 -13.13 -0.85 -13.99
CA LEU A 125 -12.64 -1.32 -12.69
C LEU A 125 -12.59 -0.14 -11.72
N ALA A 126 -13.17 -0.32 -10.53
CA ALA A 126 -13.23 0.68 -9.47
C ALA A 126 -12.43 0.19 -8.26
N ARG A 127 -11.32 0.86 -7.93
CA ARG A 127 -10.46 0.51 -6.80
C ARG A 127 -11.10 0.95 -5.49
N LEU A 128 -11.07 0.08 -4.52
CA LEU A 128 -11.54 0.34 -3.16
C LEU A 128 -10.42 0.95 -2.31
N SER A 129 -10.77 1.82 -1.37
CA SER A 129 -9.85 2.45 -0.42
C SER A 129 -9.16 1.47 0.52
N LYS A 130 -9.81 0.32 0.79
CA LYS A 130 -9.27 -0.78 1.61
C LYS A 130 -9.76 -2.13 1.06
N PRO A 131 -9.00 -3.22 1.24
CA PRO A 131 -9.40 -4.53 0.77
C PRO A 131 -10.68 -5.05 1.43
N VAL A 132 -11.41 -5.87 0.69
CA VAL A 132 -12.52 -6.70 1.17
C VAL A 132 -12.00 -8.12 1.33
N THR A 133 -11.74 -8.54 2.56
CA THR A 133 -11.04 -9.80 2.86
C THR A 133 -11.97 -10.93 3.29
N THR A 134 -13.23 -10.63 3.61
CA THR A 134 -14.22 -11.59 4.14
C THR A 134 -15.16 -12.16 3.08
N ILE A 135 -15.08 -11.66 1.84
CA ILE A 135 -15.96 -12.03 0.72
C ILE A 135 -15.10 -12.57 -0.42
N THR A 136 -15.49 -13.71 -0.95
CA THR A 136 -14.82 -14.29 -2.13
C THR A 136 -15.21 -13.51 -3.39
N PRO A 137 -14.25 -12.94 -4.14
CA PRO A 137 -14.51 -12.30 -5.42
C PRO A 137 -15.10 -13.27 -6.44
N ALA A 138 -15.92 -12.75 -7.36
CA ALA A 138 -16.42 -13.52 -8.50
C ALA A 138 -15.32 -13.66 -9.57
N ALA A 139 -15.11 -14.88 -10.04
CA ALA A 139 -14.23 -15.12 -11.19
C ALA A 139 -14.90 -14.68 -12.49
N LEU A 140 -14.14 -14.17 -13.47
CA LEU A 140 -14.63 -13.92 -14.81
C LEU A 140 -14.75 -15.24 -15.59
N ALA A 141 -15.76 -15.31 -16.45
CA ALA A 141 -15.88 -16.39 -17.42
C ALA A 141 -14.66 -16.42 -18.37
N THR A 142 -14.39 -17.59 -18.93
CA THR A 142 -13.36 -17.81 -19.97
C THR A 142 -13.97 -18.22 -21.31
N THR A 143 -15.30 -18.30 -21.36
CA THR A 143 -16.05 -18.69 -22.55
C THR A 143 -17.22 -17.74 -22.75
N ALA A 144 -17.46 -17.39 -24.02
CA ALA A 144 -18.55 -16.53 -24.41
C ALA A 144 -19.92 -17.11 -24.02
N PRO A 145 -20.92 -16.25 -23.73
CA PRO A 145 -22.27 -16.70 -23.49
C PRO A 145 -22.90 -17.26 -24.79
N ALA A 146 -23.66 -18.33 -24.68
CA ALA A 146 -24.29 -18.98 -25.81
C ALA A 146 -25.81 -18.62 -25.90
N PRO A 147 -26.39 -18.42 -27.11
CA PRO A 147 -27.82 -18.23 -27.26
C PRO A 147 -28.63 -19.33 -26.58
N GLY A 148 -29.68 -18.96 -25.84
CA GLY A 148 -30.52 -19.87 -25.06
C GLY A 148 -29.93 -20.27 -23.70
N GLU A 149 -28.71 -19.87 -23.37
CA GLU A 149 -28.12 -20.05 -22.03
C GLU A 149 -28.91 -19.25 -21.00
N THR A 150 -29.14 -19.84 -19.82
CA THR A 150 -29.77 -19.15 -18.70
C THR A 150 -28.72 -18.63 -17.75
N LEU A 151 -28.75 -17.34 -17.45
CA LEU A 151 -27.89 -16.63 -16.51
C LEU A 151 -28.69 -16.13 -15.32
N THR A 152 -28.04 -15.96 -14.18
CA THR A 152 -28.60 -15.27 -13.01
C THR A 152 -28.08 -13.83 -13.00
N GLY A 153 -28.95 -12.85 -12.76
CA GLY A 153 -28.59 -11.46 -12.55
C GLY A 153 -28.96 -11.03 -11.13
N THR A 154 -28.14 -10.18 -10.51
CA THR A 154 -28.41 -9.60 -9.19
C THR A 154 -28.21 -8.08 -9.21
N GLY A 155 -28.96 -7.37 -8.34
CA GLY A 155 -28.85 -5.93 -8.26
C GLY A 155 -29.64 -5.30 -7.13
N PHE A 156 -29.46 -3.97 -6.99
CA PHE A 156 -30.10 -3.11 -6.03
C PHE A 156 -31.01 -2.06 -6.70
N GLY A 157 -31.33 -2.28 -7.97
CA GLY A 157 -32.18 -1.40 -8.75
C GLY A 157 -33.64 -1.44 -8.30
N ARG A 158 -34.46 -0.63 -8.98
CA ARG A 158 -35.92 -0.59 -8.76
C ARG A 158 -36.52 -1.97 -9.00
N THR A 159 -37.66 -2.20 -8.34
CA THR A 159 -38.46 -3.39 -8.51
C THR A 159 -39.70 -3.07 -9.34
N ALA A 160 -40.69 -3.95 -9.38
CA ALA A 160 -42.00 -3.61 -9.94
C ALA A 160 -42.75 -2.60 -9.02
N ASP A 161 -42.56 -2.70 -7.71
CA ASP A 161 -43.38 -2.01 -6.69
C ASP A 161 -42.58 -1.00 -5.87
N GLU A 162 -41.22 -1.05 -5.89
CA GLU A 162 -40.37 -0.21 -5.05
C GLU A 162 -39.40 0.61 -5.90
N TRP A 163 -39.32 1.91 -5.58
CA TRP A 163 -38.35 2.82 -6.18
C TRP A 163 -36.91 2.56 -5.69
N ALA A 164 -36.71 2.24 -4.43
CA ALA A 164 -35.43 2.00 -3.78
C ALA A 164 -35.59 0.82 -2.80
N PRO A 165 -35.43 -0.43 -3.31
CA PRO A 165 -35.58 -1.60 -2.46
C PRO A 165 -34.44 -1.66 -1.42
N VAL A 166 -34.79 -2.10 -0.21
CA VAL A 166 -33.79 -2.28 0.85
C VAL A 166 -33.00 -3.58 0.70
N LYS A 167 -33.54 -4.56 -0.05
CA LYS A 167 -32.91 -5.85 -0.29
C LYS A 167 -32.39 -5.98 -1.70
N MET A 168 -31.26 -6.67 -1.84
CA MET A 168 -30.77 -7.13 -3.13
C MET A 168 -31.75 -8.12 -3.76
N HIS A 169 -31.94 -8.05 -5.05
CA HIS A 169 -32.83 -8.94 -5.79
C HIS A 169 -32.06 -9.73 -6.85
N GLN A 170 -32.63 -10.85 -7.25
CA GLN A 170 -32.10 -11.72 -8.30
C GLN A 170 -33.17 -12.11 -9.30
N GLY A 171 -32.78 -12.28 -10.55
CA GLY A 171 -33.63 -12.75 -11.64
C GLY A 171 -32.88 -13.68 -12.58
N ARG A 172 -33.68 -14.44 -13.37
CA ARG A 172 -33.13 -15.31 -14.42
C ARG A 172 -33.28 -14.63 -15.77
N PHE A 173 -32.27 -14.79 -16.60
CA PHE A 173 -32.21 -14.19 -17.93
C PHE A 173 -31.78 -15.21 -18.97
N SER A 174 -32.45 -15.25 -20.12
CA SER A 174 -32.01 -16.02 -21.28
C SER A 174 -31.09 -15.16 -22.14
N VAL A 175 -30.01 -15.74 -22.64
CA VAL A 175 -29.13 -15.10 -23.62
C VAL A 175 -29.80 -15.16 -24.99
N ASP A 176 -30.05 -13.99 -25.59
CA ASP A 176 -30.59 -13.87 -26.95
C ASP A 176 -29.47 -13.99 -27.98
N GLY A 177 -28.30 -13.46 -27.65
CA GLY A 177 -27.10 -13.47 -28.48
C GLY A 177 -25.98 -12.62 -27.87
N ALA A 178 -24.79 -12.73 -28.46
CA ALA A 178 -23.62 -11.94 -28.06
C ALA A 178 -22.85 -11.49 -29.31
N ASP A 179 -22.28 -10.30 -29.24
CA ASP A 179 -21.30 -9.81 -30.22
C ASP A 179 -19.89 -9.75 -29.61
N ALA A 180 -18.96 -8.99 -30.19
CA ALA A 180 -17.58 -8.90 -29.71
C ALA A 180 -17.47 -8.35 -28.29
N THR A 181 -18.35 -7.42 -27.90
CA THR A 181 -18.22 -6.67 -26.64
C THR A 181 -19.47 -6.70 -25.77
N THR A 182 -20.62 -7.11 -26.33
CA THR A 182 -21.90 -7.10 -25.62
C THR A 182 -22.57 -8.46 -25.57
N VAL A 183 -23.44 -8.64 -24.60
CA VAL A 183 -24.40 -9.75 -24.48
C VAL A 183 -25.80 -9.17 -24.37
N ASN A 184 -26.72 -9.70 -25.18
CA ASN A 184 -28.16 -9.38 -25.16
C ASN A 184 -28.88 -10.46 -24.36
N ILE A 185 -29.66 -10.04 -23.38
CA ILE A 185 -30.40 -10.93 -22.48
C ILE A 185 -31.87 -10.50 -22.39
N THR A 186 -32.77 -11.46 -22.22
CA THR A 186 -34.19 -11.21 -21.96
C THR A 186 -34.59 -11.89 -20.64
N GLY A 187 -35.36 -11.19 -19.81
CA GLY A 187 -35.86 -11.71 -18.55
C GLY A 187 -36.74 -12.94 -18.70
N VAL A 188 -36.52 -13.95 -17.88
CA VAL A 188 -37.33 -15.18 -17.75
C VAL A 188 -38.26 -15.00 -16.56
N ASP A 189 -39.50 -15.52 -16.66
CA ASP A 189 -40.51 -15.43 -15.58
C ASP A 189 -40.82 -13.99 -15.13
N GLY A 190 -40.72 -13.02 -16.03
CA GLY A 190 -41.00 -11.61 -15.75
C GLY A 190 -39.82 -10.84 -15.16
N ALA A 191 -38.64 -11.43 -15.06
CA ALA A 191 -37.44 -10.73 -14.60
C ALA A 191 -37.08 -9.56 -15.56
N ALA A 192 -36.57 -8.46 -15.06
CA ALA A 192 -36.09 -7.31 -15.82
C ALA A 192 -34.93 -6.60 -15.13
N VAL A 193 -34.02 -6.05 -15.88
CA VAL A 193 -32.96 -5.15 -15.38
C VAL A 193 -33.53 -3.74 -15.31
N CYS A 194 -33.52 -3.15 -14.12
CA CYS A 194 -34.15 -1.86 -13.82
C CYS A 194 -33.11 -0.76 -13.53
N ALA A 195 -33.55 0.50 -13.44
CA ALA A 195 -32.68 1.60 -13.04
C ALA A 195 -32.11 1.35 -11.64
N GLY A 196 -30.77 1.42 -11.52
CA GLY A 196 -30.00 1.03 -10.32
C GLY A 196 -29.29 -0.33 -10.45
N ASP A 197 -29.71 -1.21 -11.39
CA ASP A 197 -29.04 -2.46 -11.69
C ASP A 197 -27.88 -2.29 -12.70
N THR A 198 -27.73 -1.10 -13.27
CA THR A 198 -26.58 -0.78 -14.13
C THR A 198 -25.28 -1.06 -13.38
N GLY A 199 -24.35 -1.76 -14.01
CA GLY A 199 -23.10 -2.23 -13.40
C GLY A 199 -23.23 -3.56 -12.64
N GLY A 200 -24.43 -4.07 -12.44
CA GLY A 200 -24.69 -5.34 -11.77
C GLY A 200 -24.29 -6.56 -12.60
N PRO A 201 -23.96 -7.68 -11.93
CA PRO A 201 -23.50 -8.89 -12.59
C PRO A 201 -24.62 -9.67 -13.26
N VAL A 202 -24.29 -10.31 -14.39
CA VAL A 202 -24.95 -11.50 -14.91
C VAL A 202 -23.94 -12.65 -14.98
N PHE A 203 -24.28 -13.79 -14.40
CA PHE A 203 -23.33 -14.86 -14.15
C PHE A 203 -23.91 -16.25 -14.36
N ARG A 204 -23.03 -17.22 -14.65
CA ARG A 204 -23.34 -18.66 -14.65
C ARG A 204 -23.27 -19.20 -13.25
N GLU A 205 -24.22 -20.06 -12.90
CA GLU A 205 -24.17 -20.85 -11.67
C GLU A 205 -23.95 -22.32 -12.00
N GLN A 206 -22.82 -22.85 -11.59
CA GLN A 206 -22.50 -24.28 -11.77
C GLN A 206 -21.86 -24.82 -10.49
N GLY A 207 -22.44 -25.88 -9.93
CA GLY A 207 -21.87 -26.56 -8.76
C GLY A 207 -21.72 -25.69 -7.53
N GLY A 208 -22.53 -24.65 -7.37
CA GLY A 208 -22.44 -23.71 -6.25
C GLY A 208 -21.42 -22.57 -6.45
N SER A 209 -20.77 -22.51 -7.61
CA SER A 209 -19.86 -21.41 -7.99
C SER A 209 -20.51 -20.48 -8.99
N ALA A 210 -20.33 -19.17 -8.81
CA ALA A 210 -20.77 -18.14 -9.73
C ALA A 210 -19.58 -17.68 -10.60
N THR A 211 -19.79 -17.59 -11.91
CA THR A 211 -18.78 -17.11 -12.86
C THR A 211 -19.37 -15.96 -13.66
N LEU A 212 -18.80 -14.77 -13.56
CA LEU A 212 -19.28 -13.54 -14.18
C LEU A 212 -19.17 -13.62 -15.71
N VAL A 213 -20.28 -13.43 -16.41
CA VAL A 213 -20.37 -13.47 -17.88
C VAL A 213 -20.48 -12.08 -18.46
N GLY A 214 -21.17 -11.19 -17.76
CA GLY A 214 -21.40 -9.82 -18.22
C GLY A 214 -21.78 -8.88 -17.10
N VAL A 215 -21.74 -7.60 -17.40
CA VAL A 215 -22.11 -6.49 -16.53
C VAL A 215 -23.22 -5.69 -17.20
N ASN A 216 -24.33 -5.48 -16.51
CA ASN A 216 -25.49 -4.76 -17.04
C ASN A 216 -25.12 -3.32 -17.42
N SER A 217 -25.44 -2.91 -18.63
CA SER A 217 -25.19 -1.56 -19.16
C SER A 217 -26.50 -0.77 -19.32
N ARG A 218 -27.45 -1.30 -20.08
CA ARG A 218 -28.73 -0.65 -20.38
C ARG A 218 -29.86 -1.66 -20.56
N SER A 219 -31.10 -1.20 -20.35
CA SER A 219 -32.28 -2.04 -20.47
C SER A 219 -33.49 -1.25 -20.96
N TRP A 220 -34.54 -1.98 -21.41
CA TRP A 220 -35.83 -1.40 -21.78
C TRP A 220 -36.69 -1.10 -20.53
N GLN A 221 -36.40 -1.70 -19.39
CA GLN A 221 -37.07 -1.50 -18.10
C GLN A 221 -38.56 -1.88 -18.07
N GLY A 222 -39.04 -2.74 -18.95
CA GLY A 222 -40.42 -3.24 -18.91
C GLY A 222 -40.72 -3.94 -17.59
N GLY A 223 -41.80 -3.54 -16.91
CA GLY A 223 -42.17 -4.04 -15.58
C GLY A 223 -41.48 -3.39 -14.41
N CYS A 224 -40.57 -2.42 -14.61
CA CYS A 224 -39.91 -1.70 -13.52
C CYS A 224 -40.76 -0.55 -12.98
N PHE A 225 -40.63 -0.24 -11.68
CA PHE A 225 -41.35 0.87 -11.04
C PHE A 225 -41.12 2.20 -11.78
N GLY A 226 -42.21 2.88 -12.12
CA GLY A 226 -42.18 4.17 -12.81
C GLY A 226 -41.97 4.10 -14.30
N THR A 227 -41.91 2.88 -14.91
CA THR A 227 -41.92 2.69 -16.34
C THR A 227 -43.39 2.66 -16.84
N PRO A 228 -43.69 3.29 -17.98
CA PRO A 228 -45.06 3.21 -18.57
C PRO A 228 -45.53 1.76 -18.78
N ALA A 229 -46.80 1.47 -18.52
CA ALA A 229 -47.36 0.12 -18.60
C ALA A 229 -47.29 -0.48 -20.02
N GLU A 230 -47.16 0.37 -21.04
CA GLU A 230 -47.03 -0.02 -22.45
C GLU A 230 -45.61 -0.55 -22.77
N GLU A 231 -44.62 -0.23 -21.92
CA GLU A 231 -43.28 -0.81 -22.09
C GLU A 231 -43.23 -2.18 -21.40
N THR A 232 -43.30 -3.22 -22.21
CA THR A 232 -43.33 -4.62 -21.77
C THR A 232 -42.05 -5.38 -22.06
N ARG A 233 -41.07 -4.73 -22.72
CA ARG A 233 -39.79 -5.37 -23.07
C ARG A 233 -38.91 -5.51 -21.87
N THR A 234 -38.51 -6.73 -21.52
CA THR A 234 -37.64 -7.08 -20.40
C THR A 234 -36.19 -7.29 -20.83
N GLY A 235 -35.89 -6.99 -22.11
CA GLY A 235 -34.53 -7.14 -22.64
C GLY A 235 -33.54 -6.15 -22.05
N ALA A 236 -32.29 -6.57 -21.97
CA ALA A 236 -31.16 -5.75 -21.51
C ALA A 236 -29.90 -6.06 -22.33
N VAL A 237 -28.96 -5.13 -22.30
CA VAL A 237 -27.63 -5.26 -22.90
C VAL A 237 -26.58 -5.13 -21.80
N GLY A 238 -25.72 -6.12 -21.71
CA GLY A 238 -24.57 -6.10 -20.82
C GLY A 238 -23.24 -6.08 -21.58
N SER A 239 -22.19 -5.57 -20.95
CA SER A 239 -20.82 -5.70 -21.44
C SER A 239 -20.28 -7.10 -21.12
N ARG A 240 -19.74 -7.81 -22.11
CA ARG A 240 -19.11 -9.13 -21.94
C ARG A 240 -17.79 -9.00 -21.18
N VAL A 241 -17.41 -10.05 -20.45
CA VAL A 241 -16.17 -10.03 -19.65
C VAL A 241 -15.28 -11.26 -19.87
N ASP A 242 -15.69 -12.25 -20.65
CA ASP A 242 -14.99 -13.52 -20.85
C ASP A 242 -13.63 -13.39 -21.59
N ASP A 243 -13.41 -12.30 -22.30
CA ASP A 243 -12.16 -11.93 -22.97
C ASP A 243 -11.27 -10.98 -22.13
N LEU A 244 -11.65 -10.63 -20.90
CA LEU A 244 -11.02 -9.58 -20.11
C LEU A 244 -10.14 -10.10 -18.93
N ASN A 245 -9.94 -11.41 -18.81
CA ASN A 245 -9.12 -11.98 -17.74
C ASN A 245 -7.68 -11.41 -17.73
N GLY A 246 -7.08 -11.17 -18.90
CA GLY A 246 -5.77 -10.53 -19.02
C GLY A 246 -5.78 -9.10 -18.48
N TRP A 247 -6.71 -8.26 -18.94
CA TRP A 247 -6.86 -6.88 -18.48
C TRP A 247 -7.12 -6.78 -16.97
N LEU A 248 -8.00 -7.65 -16.44
CA LEU A 248 -8.23 -7.73 -14.99
C LEU A 248 -6.95 -8.06 -14.26
N SER A 249 -6.27 -9.14 -14.66
CA SER A 249 -5.03 -9.58 -14.02
C SER A 249 -3.95 -8.49 -14.04
N GLU A 250 -3.71 -7.87 -15.20
CA GLU A 250 -2.75 -6.77 -15.35
C GLU A 250 -3.09 -5.60 -14.42
N THR A 251 -4.37 -5.22 -14.34
CA THR A 251 -4.79 -4.09 -13.50
C THR A 251 -4.68 -4.39 -12.01
N VAL A 252 -5.15 -5.56 -11.55
CA VAL A 252 -5.21 -5.89 -10.11
C VAL A 252 -3.85 -6.29 -9.54
N THR A 253 -2.92 -6.73 -10.39
CA THR A 253 -1.54 -7.07 -9.99
C THR A 253 -0.55 -5.94 -10.26
N ALA A 254 -0.99 -4.85 -10.91
CA ALA A 254 -0.15 -3.67 -11.11
C ALA A 254 0.37 -3.17 -9.75
N ALA A 255 1.67 -2.97 -9.69
CA ALA A 255 2.29 -2.43 -8.49
C ALA A 255 1.79 -1.00 -8.21
N PRO A 256 1.49 -0.67 -6.96
CA PRO A 256 1.19 0.70 -6.59
C PRO A 256 2.41 1.60 -6.87
N PHE A 257 2.16 2.83 -7.24
CA PHE A 257 3.17 3.85 -7.45
C PHE A 257 2.76 5.15 -6.76
N VAL A 258 3.73 6.02 -6.54
CA VAL A 258 3.51 7.34 -5.94
C VAL A 258 2.77 8.22 -6.94
N ASP A 259 1.63 8.77 -6.52
CA ASP A 259 0.75 9.63 -7.34
C ASP A 259 0.09 10.65 -6.39
N PHE A 260 0.76 11.78 -6.20
CA PHE A 260 0.33 12.82 -5.24
C PHE A 260 -0.84 13.64 -5.74
N ASN A 261 -1.03 13.71 -7.07
CA ASN A 261 -2.08 14.51 -7.70
C ASN A 261 -3.21 13.69 -8.32
N GLY A 262 -3.10 12.34 -8.31
CA GLY A 262 -4.12 11.44 -8.80
C GLY A 262 -4.28 11.39 -10.33
N ASP A 263 -3.27 11.89 -11.09
CA ASP A 263 -3.34 11.95 -12.55
C ASP A 263 -3.01 10.61 -13.25
N GLY A 264 -2.65 9.58 -12.46
CA GLY A 264 -2.33 8.25 -12.95
C GLY A 264 -0.91 8.08 -13.45
N HIS A 265 -0.06 9.10 -13.29
CA HIS A 265 1.37 9.06 -13.60
C HIS A 265 2.19 9.05 -12.32
N ARG A 266 3.40 8.47 -12.41
CA ARG A 266 4.27 8.40 -11.24
C ARG A 266 4.89 9.75 -10.95
N ASP A 267 4.79 10.16 -9.67
CA ASP A 267 5.49 11.30 -9.11
C ASP A 267 6.73 10.84 -8.32
N VAL A 268 7.65 11.77 -8.08
CA VAL A 268 8.87 11.52 -7.31
C VAL A 268 9.09 12.63 -6.30
N ALA A 269 9.26 12.29 -5.03
CA ALA A 269 9.67 13.20 -3.97
C ALA A 269 11.18 13.02 -3.69
N ILE A 270 11.94 14.11 -3.78
CA ILE A 270 13.39 14.12 -3.61
C ILE A 270 13.76 15.16 -2.55
N ALA A 271 14.31 14.71 -1.44
CA ALA A 271 14.72 15.58 -0.35
C ALA A 271 16.09 16.20 -0.58
N ASP A 272 16.23 17.42 -0.07
CA ASP A 272 17.48 18.13 0.14
C ASP A 272 17.50 18.67 1.58
N PRO A 273 17.82 17.80 2.58
CA PRO A 273 17.68 18.13 3.99
C PRO A 273 18.65 19.22 4.46
N LYS A 274 19.67 19.55 3.67
CA LYS A 274 20.62 20.65 3.93
C LYS A 274 20.34 21.91 3.13
N ALA A 275 19.21 21.95 2.43
CA ALA A 275 18.85 23.13 1.66
C ALA A 275 18.64 24.36 2.54
N THR A 276 19.01 25.52 2.02
CA THR A 276 18.67 26.81 2.61
C THR A 276 17.29 27.24 2.13
N VAL A 277 16.36 27.54 3.05
CA VAL A 277 15.03 28.06 2.77
C VAL A 277 14.98 29.55 3.07
N GLY A 278 14.83 30.38 2.04
CA GLY A 278 14.97 31.83 2.20
C GLY A 278 16.39 32.20 2.67
N THR A 279 16.53 32.63 3.93
CA THR A 279 17.81 32.93 4.58
C THR A 279 18.18 31.91 5.66
N VAL A 280 17.37 30.90 5.88
CA VAL A 280 17.53 29.90 6.95
C VAL A 280 18.36 28.74 6.43
N ALA A 281 19.56 28.57 6.98
CA ALA A 281 20.51 27.55 6.55
C ALA A 281 20.11 26.16 7.05
N GLU A 282 20.25 25.15 6.18
CA GLU A 282 20.01 23.74 6.51
C GLU A 282 18.60 23.43 7.09
N ALA A 283 17.62 24.31 6.79
CA ALA A 283 16.24 24.07 7.17
C ALA A 283 15.64 22.84 6.44
N GLY A 284 16.14 22.55 5.24
CA GLY A 284 15.70 21.42 4.43
C GLY A 284 14.43 21.68 3.61
N LEU A 285 14.28 20.93 2.54
CA LEU A 285 13.10 20.93 1.68
C LEU A 285 12.96 19.62 0.91
N VAL A 286 11.76 19.38 0.36
CA VAL A 286 11.50 18.29 -0.58
C VAL A 286 11.04 18.85 -1.92
N ARG A 287 11.63 18.39 -3.02
CA ARG A 287 11.17 18.69 -4.37
C ARG A 287 10.33 17.54 -4.90
N VAL A 288 9.14 17.87 -5.36
CA VAL A 288 8.23 16.91 -6.00
C VAL A 288 8.27 17.14 -7.50
N VAL A 289 8.67 16.13 -8.25
CA VAL A 289 8.60 16.09 -9.70
C VAL A 289 7.35 15.30 -10.07
N TYR A 290 6.36 15.99 -10.61
CA TYR A 290 5.13 15.34 -11.06
C TYR A 290 5.33 14.66 -12.40
N GLY A 291 4.72 13.47 -12.54
CA GLY A 291 4.75 12.70 -13.77
C GLY A 291 4.15 13.43 -14.96
N ASN A 292 4.28 12.85 -16.16
CA ASN A 292 3.70 13.39 -17.41
C ASN A 292 4.05 14.86 -17.71
N GLY A 293 5.14 15.38 -17.14
CA GLY A 293 5.55 16.77 -17.35
C GLY A 293 4.67 17.81 -16.65
N ALA A 294 3.91 17.41 -15.62
CA ALA A 294 3.03 18.33 -14.87
C ALA A 294 3.79 19.35 -14.00
N GLY A 295 5.14 19.28 -13.99
CA GLY A 295 5.97 20.31 -13.37
C GLY A 295 6.67 19.86 -12.09
N VAL A 296 7.22 20.87 -11.37
CA VAL A 296 7.96 20.66 -10.12
C VAL A 296 7.34 21.57 -9.05
N SER A 297 7.24 21.07 -7.81
CA SER A 297 6.91 21.89 -6.65
C SER A 297 7.94 21.70 -5.53
N GLU A 298 8.04 22.69 -4.64
CA GLU A 298 8.83 22.61 -3.41
C GLU A 298 7.90 22.51 -2.21
N VAL A 299 8.19 21.59 -1.31
CA VAL A 299 7.52 21.37 -0.03
C VAL A 299 8.50 21.81 1.06
N ILE A 300 8.11 22.82 1.82
CA ILE A 300 8.92 23.45 2.89
C ILE A 300 8.05 23.65 4.12
N GLN A 301 8.66 23.71 5.29
CA GLN A 301 7.94 24.11 6.52
C GLN A 301 7.30 25.49 6.36
N GLY A 302 6.08 25.66 6.89
CA GLY A 302 5.28 26.86 6.72
C GLY A 302 4.70 27.09 5.32
N GLY A 303 4.97 26.19 4.38
CA GLY A 303 4.36 26.18 3.05
C GLY A 303 2.91 25.66 3.07
N PRO A 304 2.24 25.66 1.93
CA PRO A 304 0.87 25.17 1.83
C PRO A 304 0.72 23.74 2.35
N GLY A 305 -0.16 23.52 3.34
CA GLY A 305 -0.43 22.23 3.94
C GLY A 305 0.73 21.62 4.74
N VAL A 306 1.77 22.41 5.05
CA VAL A 306 2.95 21.98 5.80
C VAL A 306 3.03 22.75 7.12
N ASN A 307 3.08 22.04 8.23
CA ASN A 307 3.18 22.63 9.57
C ASN A 307 4.64 23.03 9.89
N GLY A 308 4.81 23.78 10.99
CA GLY A 308 6.09 24.29 11.45
C GLY A 308 6.53 25.56 10.72
N GLY A 309 7.70 26.03 11.03
CA GLY A 309 8.36 27.14 10.35
C GLY A 309 9.83 26.78 10.17
N PRO A 310 10.49 27.12 9.05
CA PRO A 310 11.87 26.73 8.84
C PRO A 310 12.81 27.35 9.88
N GLU A 311 13.56 26.53 10.58
CA GLU A 311 14.61 26.91 11.52
C GLU A 311 15.97 26.40 11.04
N ALA A 312 17.07 26.96 11.56
CA ALA A 312 18.39 26.61 11.08
C ALA A 312 18.82 25.23 11.61
N GLY A 313 19.03 24.30 10.70
CA GLY A 313 19.48 22.95 11.05
C GLY A 313 18.37 21.92 11.14
N ASP A 314 17.08 22.28 11.01
CA ASP A 314 15.93 21.35 11.15
C ASP A 314 16.05 20.08 10.32
N GLY A 315 16.63 20.20 9.13
CA GLY A 315 16.83 19.04 8.26
C GLY A 315 15.52 18.46 7.73
N PHE A 316 14.50 19.30 7.41
CA PHE A 316 13.24 18.86 6.84
C PHE A 316 13.47 17.96 5.63
N GLY A 317 12.94 16.75 5.66
CA GLY A 317 13.14 15.74 4.63
C GLY A 317 14.29 14.77 4.88
N THR A 318 14.89 14.75 6.07
CA THR A 318 15.91 13.74 6.44
C THR A 318 15.40 12.32 6.25
N ALA A 319 14.14 12.05 6.59
CA ALA A 319 13.45 10.80 6.30
C ALA A 319 12.16 11.07 5.54
N LEU A 320 11.87 10.22 4.56
CA LEU A 320 10.64 10.24 3.77
C LEU A 320 9.99 8.87 3.74
N ALA A 321 8.65 8.84 3.77
CA ALA A 321 7.87 7.65 3.43
C ALA A 321 6.57 8.08 2.72
N THR A 322 5.93 7.15 2.01
CA THR A 322 4.69 7.41 1.26
C THR A 322 3.61 6.42 1.64
N VAL A 323 2.39 6.90 1.77
CA VAL A 323 1.19 6.10 2.04
C VAL A 323 -0.04 6.95 1.67
N ASP A 324 -1.14 6.35 1.30
CA ASP A 324 -2.45 7.00 1.29
C ASP A 324 -3.03 6.87 2.72
N TYR A 325 -2.71 7.84 3.60
CA TYR A 325 -3.01 7.74 5.03
C TYR A 325 -4.49 7.98 5.34
N ASN A 326 -5.12 8.87 4.62
CA ASN A 326 -6.53 9.21 4.80
C ASN A 326 -7.48 8.36 3.94
N ALA A 327 -6.94 7.46 3.11
CA ALA A 327 -7.66 6.56 2.21
C ALA A 327 -8.55 7.30 1.19
N ASP A 328 -8.07 8.43 0.67
CA ASP A 328 -8.76 9.24 -0.36
C ASP A 328 -8.31 8.94 -1.79
N GLY A 329 -7.28 8.11 -1.96
CA GLY A 329 -6.75 7.66 -3.25
C GLY A 329 -5.56 8.44 -3.77
N TYR A 330 -5.18 9.55 -3.12
CA TYR A 330 -3.96 10.28 -3.39
C TYR A 330 -2.84 9.76 -2.49
N THR A 331 -1.62 9.74 -3.01
CA THR A 331 -0.48 9.40 -2.16
C THR A 331 -0.17 10.59 -1.24
N ASP A 332 0.04 10.32 0.05
CA ASP A 332 0.51 11.29 1.02
C ASP A 332 2.01 11.09 1.26
N LEU A 333 2.71 12.18 1.61
CA LEU A 333 4.11 12.17 1.97
C LEU A 333 4.28 12.33 3.48
N VAL A 334 4.97 11.38 4.11
CA VAL A 334 5.40 11.49 5.51
C VAL A 334 6.83 12.01 5.52
N VAL A 335 7.06 13.09 6.25
CA VAL A 335 8.34 13.82 6.29
C VAL A 335 8.85 13.88 7.73
N GLY A 336 10.10 13.48 7.92
CA GLY A 336 10.83 13.64 9.20
C GLY A 336 11.58 14.96 9.25
N VAL A 337 11.59 15.54 10.46
CA VAL A 337 12.28 16.79 10.80
C VAL A 337 13.01 16.56 12.12
N PRO A 338 14.10 15.76 12.13
CA PRO A 338 14.66 15.25 13.38
C PRO A 338 15.31 16.32 14.28
N ASN A 339 15.68 17.46 13.73
CA ASN A 339 16.30 18.52 14.51
C ASN A 339 15.36 19.71 14.76
N GLU A 340 14.05 19.50 14.63
CA GLU A 340 13.03 20.52 14.97
C GLU A 340 13.10 20.86 16.45
N ASP A 341 13.10 22.16 16.75
CA ASP A 341 13.04 22.67 18.12
C ASP A 341 11.58 22.71 18.60
N ILE A 342 11.24 21.97 19.65
CA ILE A 342 9.89 22.00 20.23
C ILE A 342 9.85 23.07 21.34
N GLY A 343 9.46 24.26 20.98
CA GLY A 343 9.43 25.40 21.87
C GLY A 343 10.84 25.88 22.31
N LYS A 344 11.41 25.35 23.38
CA LYS A 344 12.77 25.64 23.85
C LYS A 344 13.62 24.36 23.94
N VAL A 345 13.09 23.28 23.54
CA VAL A 345 13.75 21.97 23.58
C VAL A 345 14.43 21.76 22.25
N ALA A 346 15.74 21.86 22.22
CA ALA A 346 16.53 21.80 20.99
C ALA A 346 16.59 20.38 20.41
N ASP A 347 16.44 20.26 19.11
CA ASP A 347 16.58 19.01 18.35
C ASP A 347 15.66 17.87 18.86
N ALA A 348 14.49 18.21 19.47
CA ALA A 348 13.56 17.18 19.94
C ALA A 348 12.96 16.40 18.75
N GLY A 349 12.83 17.06 17.62
CA GLY A 349 12.38 16.47 16.38
C GLY A 349 10.87 16.32 16.26
N ALA A 350 10.45 16.14 15.02
CA ALA A 350 9.05 15.96 14.66
C ALA A 350 8.89 15.14 13.36
N ALA A 351 7.67 14.71 13.09
CA ALA A 351 7.28 14.17 11.80
C ALA A 351 5.93 14.73 11.37
N GLN A 352 5.66 14.75 10.07
CA GLN A 352 4.35 15.21 9.60
C GLN A 352 3.89 14.48 8.34
N ILE A 353 2.58 14.46 8.16
CA ILE A 353 1.95 14.04 6.90
C ILE A 353 1.62 15.28 6.10
N VAL A 354 2.10 15.34 4.87
CA VAL A 354 1.68 16.29 3.85
C VAL A 354 0.77 15.55 2.89
N TYR A 355 -0.49 15.98 2.79
CA TYR A 355 -1.51 15.24 2.05
C TYR A 355 -1.47 15.53 0.55
N GLY A 356 -1.69 14.46 -0.24
CA GLY A 356 -1.97 14.55 -1.66
C GLY A 356 -3.34 15.19 -1.95
N SER A 357 -3.51 15.72 -3.16
CA SER A 357 -4.78 16.29 -3.62
C SER A 357 -4.76 16.49 -5.13
N PRO A 358 -5.92 16.71 -5.79
CA PRO A 358 -5.97 16.99 -7.23
C PRO A 358 -5.08 18.17 -7.68
N GLU A 359 -4.84 19.13 -6.79
CA GLU A 359 -3.99 20.30 -7.04
C GLU A 359 -2.50 20.01 -6.77
N GLY A 360 -2.19 18.83 -6.25
CA GLY A 360 -0.86 18.36 -5.86
C GLY A 360 -0.64 18.30 -4.35
N LEU A 361 0.56 17.93 -3.97
CA LEU A 361 0.94 17.69 -2.58
C LEU A 361 0.86 18.96 -1.73
N GLY A 362 0.22 18.87 -0.56
CA GLY A 362 0.05 19.96 0.42
C GLY A 362 -0.99 21.02 0.03
N LYS A 363 -1.71 20.88 -1.08
CA LYS A 363 -2.63 21.93 -1.56
C LYS A 363 -4.09 21.72 -1.21
N GLY A 364 -4.49 20.50 -0.83
CA GLY A 364 -5.88 20.17 -0.54
C GLY A 364 -6.30 20.45 0.90
N ARG A 365 -5.57 19.95 1.86
CA ARG A 365 -5.84 20.09 3.31
C ARG A 365 -4.56 20.35 4.08
N GLY A 366 -4.70 20.85 5.32
CA GLY A 366 -3.58 21.04 6.24
C GLY A 366 -2.96 19.70 6.66
N GLY A 367 -1.64 19.70 6.83
CA GLY A 367 -0.88 18.54 7.26
C GLY A 367 -1.22 18.09 8.68
N THR A 368 -0.85 16.86 9.01
CA THR A 368 -0.91 16.33 10.37
C THR A 368 0.49 16.31 10.96
N TRP A 369 0.65 16.94 12.12
CA TRP A 369 1.90 17.07 12.83
C TRP A 369 2.00 16.08 13.97
N PHE A 370 3.16 15.49 14.16
CA PHE A 370 3.50 14.59 15.26
C PHE A 370 4.72 15.10 16.00
N GLU A 371 4.57 15.38 17.29
CA GLU A 371 5.62 15.76 18.24
C GLU A 371 5.33 15.16 19.61
N GLN A 372 6.34 14.96 20.41
CA GLN A 372 6.18 14.54 21.80
C GLN A 372 5.64 15.67 22.66
N GLY A 373 4.90 15.36 23.71
CA GLY A 373 4.22 16.34 24.58
C GLY A 373 2.92 16.91 24.01
N SER A 374 2.48 16.46 22.82
CA SER A 374 1.31 17.00 22.13
C SER A 374 0.40 15.91 21.56
N GLY A 375 -0.84 16.26 21.17
CA GLY A 375 -1.78 15.36 20.51
C GLY A 375 -2.48 14.38 21.44
N SER A 376 -2.27 13.09 21.30
CA SER A 376 -2.93 12.02 22.07
C SER A 376 -2.00 10.82 22.28
N GLY A 377 -2.44 9.83 23.07
CA GLY A 377 -1.75 8.54 23.23
C GLY A 377 -0.34 8.67 23.78
N ALA A 378 0.60 7.96 23.17
CA ALA A 378 2.01 7.99 23.60
C ALA A 378 2.67 9.35 23.30
N LEU A 379 2.32 9.99 22.19
CA LEU A 379 2.84 11.32 21.86
C LEU A 379 2.54 12.35 22.94
N LEU A 380 1.29 12.39 23.46
CA LEU A 380 0.94 13.26 24.59
C LEU A 380 1.61 12.83 25.90
N GLY A 381 1.84 11.53 26.06
CA GLY A 381 2.39 10.95 27.29
C GLY A 381 3.93 11.00 27.40
N SER A 382 4.63 11.21 26.29
CA SER A 382 6.08 11.43 26.24
C SER A 382 6.40 12.92 26.41
N ALA A 383 7.48 13.25 27.06
CA ALA A 383 7.98 14.62 27.09
C ALA A 383 8.95 14.82 25.92
N SER A 384 8.92 15.96 25.24
CA SER A 384 10.00 16.33 24.32
C SER A 384 11.26 16.58 25.15
N GLU A 385 12.33 15.90 24.83
CA GLU A 385 13.65 16.10 25.44
C GLU A 385 14.67 16.55 24.37
N ALA A 386 15.75 17.16 24.79
CA ALA A 386 16.71 17.70 23.83
C ALA A 386 17.46 16.56 23.13
N LYS A 387 17.45 16.55 21.81
CA LYS A 387 18.09 15.55 20.93
C LYS A 387 17.40 14.19 20.89
N ASP A 388 16.10 14.13 21.19
CA ASP A 388 15.31 12.90 20.92
C ASP A 388 15.33 12.52 19.45
N HIS A 389 15.48 13.53 18.58
CA HIS A 389 15.51 13.38 17.12
C HIS A 389 14.32 12.58 16.56
N MET A 390 13.11 12.82 17.08
CA MET A 390 11.92 12.18 16.54
C MET A 390 11.78 12.52 15.04
N GLY A 391 11.52 11.50 14.20
CA GLY A 391 11.48 11.67 12.74
C GLY A 391 12.81 11.39 12.04
N PHE A 392 13.85 10.94 12.79
CA PHE A 392 15.14 10.53 12.22
C PHE A 392 14.98 9.40 11.20
N SER A 393 14.12 8.45 11.46
CA SER A 393 13.76 7.36 10.55
C SER A 393 12.25 7.22 10.46
N ILE A 394 11.72 6.91 9.27
CA ILE A 394 10.29 6.76 9.03
C ILE A 394 10.02 5.57 8.11
N ALA A 395 9.05 4.75 8.49
CA ALA A 395 8.41 3.79 7.61
C ALA A 395 6.89 4.03 7.59
N ALA A 396 6.28 3.91 6.43
CA ALA A 396 4.83 4.01 6.29
C ALA A 396 4.32 2.98 5.27
N GLY A 397 3.06 2.62 5.37
CA GLY A 397 2.42 1.66 4.48
C GLY A 397 1.04 1.28 4.98
N THR A 398 0.51 0.17 4.46
CA THR A 398 -0.76 -0.39 4.91
C THR A 398 -0.55 -1.78 5.50
N THR A 399 -1.32 -2.11 6.54
CA THR A 399 -1.37 -3.48 7.07
C THR A 399 -2.03 -4.44 6.05
N ALA A 400 -1.97 -5.74 6.28
CA ALA A 400 -2.66 -6.72 5.45
C ALA A 400 -4.20 -6.51 5.40
N ALA A 401 -4.76 -5.83 6.42
CA ALA A 401 -6.16 -5.41 6.47
C ALA A 401 -6.43 -4.09 5.70
N GLY A 402 -5.38 -3.43 5.18
CA GLY A 402 -5.48 -2.15 4.47
C GLY A 402 -5.53 -0.93 5.39
N ASP A 403 -5.24 -1.08 6.68
CA ASP A 403 -5.15 0.07 7.58
C ASP A 403 -3.80 0.78 7.40
N PRO A 404 -3.78 2.09 7.10
CA PRO A 404 -2.54 2.84 7.00
C PRO A 404 -1.84 2.94 8.35
N TYR A 405 -0.51 2.87 8.33
CA TYR A 405 0.33 3.04 9.50
C TYR A 405 1.56 3.90 9.19
N ILE A 406 2.12 4.49 10.24
CA ILE A 406 3.42 5.15 10.24
C ILE A 406 4.22 4.62 11.43
N LEU A 407 5.51 4.39 11.24
CA LEU A 407 6.47 4.06 12.28
C LEU A 407 7.56 5.11 12.24
N ILE A 408 7.76 5.84 13.34
CA ILE A 408 8.66 7.00 13.47
C ILE A 408 9.72 6.68 14.52
N GLY A 409 10.98 6.73 14.16
CA GLY A 409 12.09 6.56 15.09
C GLY A 409 12.46 7.85 15.81
N ALA A 410 12.79 7.74 17.09
CA ALA A 410 13.34 8.77 17.97
C ALA A 410 14.56 8.18 18.68
N PRO A 411 15.73 8.06 18.00
CA PRO A 411 16.87 7.31 18.53
C PRO A 411 17.57 7.96 19.73
N GLY A 412 17.35 9.24 19.96
CA GLY A 412 17.90 9.97 21.09
C GLY A 412 16.98 10.03 22.32
N GLU A 413 15.81 9.40 22.29
CA GLU A 413 14.87 9.37 23.43
C GLU A 413 15.53 8.83 24.70
N ASP A 414 15.41 9.58 25.79
CA ASP A 414 15.85 9.16 27.10
C ASP A 414 14.79 8.29 27.79
N LEU A 415 15.16 7.13 28.30
CA LEU A 415 14.27 6.29 29.10
C LEU A 415 14.56 6.48 30.58
N GLY A 416 14.01 7.54 31.16
CA GLY A 416 14.22 7.94 32.54
C GLY A 416 15.64 8.47 32.78
N THR A 417 16.58 7.65 33.23
CA THR A 417 18.00 8.03 33.43
C THR A 417 18.93 7.40 32.40
N VAL A 418 18.39 6.66 31.46
CA VAL A 418 19.15 5.97 30.41
C VAL A 418 19.16 6.86 29.20
N VAL A 419 20.25 7.55 28.94
CA VAL A 419 20.39 8.56 27.89
C VAL A 419 20.51 7.91 26.52
N ASP A 420 19.87 8.49 25.51
CA ASP A 420 19.87 8.01 24.12
C ASP A 420 19.53 6.49 23.96
N ALA A 421 18.69 5.97 24.85
CA ALA A 421 18.23 4.57 24.75
C ALA A 421 17.37 4.35 23.48
N GLY A 422 16.63 5.37 23.10
CA GLY A 422 15.81 5.43 21.91
C GLY A 422 14.41 4.82 22.03
N SER A 423 13.55 5.24 21.12
CA SER A 423 12.16 4.82 21.02
C SER A 423 11.68 4.82 19.54
N ALA A 424 10.57 4.13 19.28
CA ALA A 424 9.86 4.24 18.03
C ALA A 424 8.37 4.44 18.29
N ILE A 425 7.73 5.37 17.59
CA ILE A 425 6.30 5.67 17.72
C ILE A 425 5.55 4.99 16.56
N TYR A 426 4.65 4.07 16.87
CA TYR A 426 3.75 3.45 15.89
C TYR A 426 2.41 4.16 15.89
N VAL A 427 2.00 4.68 14.73
CA VAL A 427 0.74 5.41 14.53
C VAL A 427 -0.15 4.61 13.57
N ARG A 428 -1.41 4.35 13.97
CA ARG A 428 -2.42 3.69 13.13
C ARG A 428 -3.81 4.22 13.46
N GLY A 429 -4.43 4.97 12.55
CA GLY A 429 -5.68 5.68 12.82
C GLY A 429 -5.50 6.66 13.98
N ASP A 430 -6.40 6.61 14.96
CA ASP A 430 -6.35 7.46 16.16
C ASP A 430 -5.40 6.93 17.25
N THR A 431 -4.78 5.78 17.02
CA THR A 431 -3.89 5.12 18.00
C THR A 431 -2.45 5.46 17.70
N ASN A 432 -1.71 5.94 18.70
CA ASN A 432 -0.26 6.01 18.67
C ASN A 432 0.33 5.40 19.96
N VAL A 433 1.40 4.63 19.81
CA VAL A 433 2.05 3.90 20.92
C VAL A 433 3.56 3.97 20.79
N ALA A 434 4.25 4.12 21.92
CA ALA A 434 5.71 4.05 21.98
C ALA A 434 6.17 2.61 22.17
N ILE A 435 7.18 2.22 21.40
CA ILE A 435 7.86 0.93 21.46
C ILE A 435 9.32 1.21 21.82
N ASN A 436 9.80 0.60 22.88
CA ASN A 436 11.19 0.71 23.32
C ASN A 436 11.56 -0.50 24.19
N GLN A 437 12.80 -0.62 24.63
CA GLN A 437 13.30 -1.75 25.41
C GLN A 437 12.83 -1.78 26.87
N ASP A 438 12.18 -0.72 27.36
CA ASP A 438 11.53 -0.71 28.68
C ASP A 438 10.19 -1.46 28.70
N LYS A 439 9.69 -1.92 27.55
CA LYS A 439 8.50 -2.76 27.44
C LYS A 439 8.86 -4.22 27.73
N GLU A 440 8.11 -4.85 28.65
CA GLU A 440 8.39 -6.22 29.11
C GLU A 440 8.48 -7.24 27.96
N SER A 441 7.68 -7.05 26.91
CA SER A 441 7.66 -7.95 25.75
C SER A 441 8.73 -7.65 24.70
N VAL A 442 9.45 -6.54 24.78
CA VAL A 442 10.56 -6.18 23.90
C VAL A 442 11.86 -6.69 24.51
N ALA A 443 12.68 -7.38 23.71
CA ALA A 443 13.91 -7.97 24.22
C ALA A 443 15.02 -6.93 24.37
N GLY A 444 15.99 -7.26 25.20
CA GLY A 444 17.04 -6.34 25.67
C GLY A 444 16.56 -5.56 26.88
N GLY A 445 17.42 -4.77 27.47
CA GLY A 445 17.08 -3.76 28.45
C GLY A 445 17.69 -2.46 27.97
N PRO A 446 17.06 -1.31 28.20
CA PRO A 446 17.58 -0.06 27.69
C PRO A 446 18.96 0.24 28.27
N GLU A 447 19.93 0.49 27.42
CA GLU A 447 21.30 0.90 27.76
C GLU A 447 21.59 2.29 27.14
N THR A 448 22.53 3.02 27.78
CA THR A 448 22.88 4.37 27.28
C THR A 448 23.48 4.27 25.87
N GLY A 449 22.86 4.96 24.92
CA GLY A 449 23.34 5.08 23.56
C GLY A 449 22.92 3.97 22.61
N ASP A 450 22.00 3.08 22.98
CA ASP A 450 21.50 1.96 22.15
C ASP A 450 20.86 2.44 20.86
N GLN A 451 20.18 3.60 20.91
CA GLN A 451 19.51 4.21 19.78
C GLN A 451 18.42 3.31 19.16
N PHE A 452 17.54 2.74 19.99
CA PHE A 452 16.33 2.05 19.50
C PHE A 452 15.54 2.96 18.56
N GLY A 453 15.20 2.47 17.36
CA GLY A 453 14.50 3.28 16.35
C GLY A 453 15.42 4.07 15.41
N HIS A 454 16.75 3.86 15.48
CA HIS A 454 17.70 4.44 14.53
C HIS A 454 17.32 4.15 13.07
N SER A 455 16.88 2.95 12.80
CA SER A 455 16.29 2.53 11.52
C SER A 455 14.95 1.85 11.75
N VAL A 456 13.99 2.11 10.88
CA VAL A 456 12.67 1.48 10.91
C VAL A 456 12.25 1.04 9.51
N ALA A 457 11.58 -0.09 9.41
CA ALA A 457 11.04 -0.60 8.15
C ALA A 457 9.75 -1.39 8.39
N GLY A 458 8.92 -1.52 7.35
CA GLY A 458 7.67 -2.26 7.46
C GLY A 458 7.16 -2.80 6.15
N SER A 459 6.37 -3.84 6.26
CA SER A 459 5.56 -4.45 5.20
C SER A 459 4.11 -4.55 5.70
N PRO A 460 3.15 -5.01 4.89
CA PRO A 460 1.80 -5.29 5.40
C PRO A 460 1.72 -6.30 6.55
N ASN A 461 2.73 -7.13 6.74
CA ASN A 461 2.70 -8.22 7.73
C ASN A 461 3.61 -7.99 8.93
N HIS A 462 4.77 -7.39 8.72
CA HIS A 462 5.81 -7.26 9.75
C HIS A 462 6.46 -5.88 9.75
N LEU A 463 6.90 -5.47 10.93
CA LEU A 463 7.73 -4.30 11.19
C LEU A 463 9.12 -4.75 11.64
N ALA A 464 10.15 -3.94 11.39
CA ALA A 464 11.49 -4.11 11.92
C ALA A 464 12.01 -2.78 12.46
N ILE A 465 12.66 -2.81 13.62
CA ILE A 465 13.25 -1.66 14.29
C ILE A 465 14.71 -2.01 14.61
N GLY A 466 15.64 -1.15 14.21
CA GLY A 466 17.07 -1.31 14.40
C GLY A 466 17.55 -0.62 15.68
N ILE A 467 18.54 -1.24 16.30
CA ILE A 467 19.18 -0.83 17.55
C ILE A 467 20.70 -1.02 17.32
N PRO A 468 21.33 -0.18 16.48
CA PRO A 468 22.68 -0.45 15.98
C PRO A 468 23.76 -0.41 17.04
N ASN A 469 23.55 0.31 18.13
CA ASN A 469 24.53 0.45 19.19
C ASN A 469 24.30 -0.52 20.37
N GLU A 470 23.29 -1.38 20.32
CA GLU A 470 23.05 -2.41 21.33
C GLU A 470 24.32 -3.20 21.63
N ALA A 471 24.64 -3.36 22.87
CA ALA A 471 25.77 -4.18 23.31
C ALA A 471 25.33 -5.64 23.50
N ILE A 472 26.10 -6.59 22.99
CA ILE A 472 25.87 -8.01 23.27
C ILE A 472 26.88 -8.50 24.29
N GLY A 473 26.41 -8.66 25.50
CA GLY A 473 27.27 -8.96 26.68
C GLY A 473 28.18 -7.81 26.98
N THR A 474 29.49 -7.92 26.70
CA THR A 474 30.49 -6.86 26.92
C THR A 474 31.01 -6.25 25.62
N VAL A 475 30.46 -6.62 24.50
CA VAL A 475 30.89 -6.15 23.17
C VAL A 475 29.99 -5.00 22.75
N ALA A 476 30.53 -3.81 22.69
CA ALA A 476 29.78 -2.58 22.45
C ALA A 476 29.44 -2.39 20.96
N ASN A 477 28.28 -1.77 20.66
CA ASN A 477 27.85 -1.36 19.35
C ASN A 477 27.80 -2.52 18.33
N THR A 478 27.46 -3.73 18.79
CA THR A 478 27.33 -4.89 17.92
C THR A 478 26.04 -4.81 17.11
N GLY A 479 25.00 -4.28 17.73
CA GLY A 479 23.69 -4.05 17.17
C GLY A 479 22.72 -5.22 17.24
N MET A 480 21.45 -4.88 17.20
CA MET A 480 20.30 -5.79 17.24
C MET A 480 19.14 -5.24 16.41
N ILE A 481 18.20 -6.09 15.99
CA ILE A 481 16.93 -5.68 15.46
C ILE A 481 15.78 -6.30 16.26
N GLN A 482 14.67 -5.57 16.37
CA GLN A 482 13.41 -6.08 16.87
C GLN A 482 12.41 -6.26 15.72
N ILE A 483 11.84 -7.46 15.58
CA ILE A 483 10.81 -7.79 14.60
C ILE A 483 9.45 -7.84 15.30
N LEU A 484 8.41 -7.21 14.69
CA LEU A 484 7.06 -7.15 15.26
C LEU A 484 6.01 -7.45 14.20
N LYS A 485 4.79 -7.79 14.65
CA LYS A 485 3.56 -7.83 13.85
C LYS A 485 2.70 -6.61 14.17
N HIS A 486 1.81 -6.25 13.25
CA HIS A 486 0.89 -5.12 13.42
C HIS A 486 -0.21 -5.32 14.48
N GLU A 487 -0.51 -6.57 14.86
CA GLU A 487 -1.48 -6.86 15.91
C GLU A 487 -0.96 -6.38 17.28
N PHE A 488 -1.83 -5.75 18.05
CA PHE A 488 -1.47 -5.27 19.39
C PHE A 488 -1.45 -6.41 20.41
N ASN A 489 -0.44 -6.41 21.26
CA ASN A 489 -0.32 -7.33 22.41
C ASN A 489 -1.05 -6.78 23.65
N ALA A 490 -0.85 -7.43 24.82
CA ALA A 490 -1.45 -7.02 26.09
C ALA A 490 -0.94 -5.65 26.57
N GLU A 491 0.27 -5.24 26.21
CA GLU A 491 0.85 -3.92 26.49
C GLU A 491 0.37 -2.83 25.51
N LYS A 492 -0.51 -3.20 24.57
CA LYS A 492 -1.05 -2.34 23.51
C LYS A 492 -0.02 -1.80 22.52
N ILE A 493 1.11 -2.49 22.38
CA ILE A 493 2.11 -2.22 21.32
C ILE A 493 2.01 -3.27 20.23
N PRO A 494 2.49 -3.03 19.00
CA PRO A 494 2.69 -4.05 17.97
C PRO A 494 3.40 -5.26 18.56
N THR A 495 2.88 -6.47 18.29
CA THR A 495 3.34 -7.68 18.97
C THR A 495 4.77 -8.04 18.58
N PRO A 496 5.73 -8.04 19.51
CA PRO A 496 7.09 -8.52 19.27
C PRO A 496 7.08 -10.00 18.83
N VAL A 497 7.84 -10.29 17.80
CA VAL A 497 8.01 -11.64 17.24
C VAL A 497 9.33 -12.22 17.69
N LYS A 498 10.41 -11.50 17.44
CA LYS A 498 11.77 -11.93 17.76
C LYS A 498 12.76 -10.77 17.69
N SER A 499 13.76 -10.77 18.57
CA SER A 499 14.98 -9.98 18.43
C SER A 499 16.07 -10.83 17.77
N ILE A 500 16.87 -10.21 16.94
CA ILE A 500 17.95 -10.85 16.18
C ILE A 500 19.21 -10.00 16.29
N ASN A 501 20.34 -10.64 16.60
CA ASN A 501 21.70 -10.13 16.48
C ASN A 501 22.59 -11.18 15.82
N GLN A 502 23.86 -10.87 15.62
CA GLN A 502 24.79 -11.79 14.92
C GLN A 502 25.10 -13.07 15.74
N ASP A 503 24.98 -13.06 17.07
CA ASP A 503 25.12 -14.27 17.90
C ASP A 503 23.86 -15.14 17.95
N THR A 504 22.77 -14.72 17.31
CA THR A 504 21.56 -15.51 17.22
C THR A 504 21.81 -16.77 16.38
N ALA A 505 21.46 -17.95 16.93
CA ALA A 505 21.68 -19.23 16.26
C ALA A 505 21.09 -19.24 14.83
N GLY A 506 21.94 -19.57 13.86
CA GLY A 506 21.58 -19.61 12.43
C GLY A 506 21.78 -18.28 11.70
N ILE A 507 22.20 -17.23 12.37
CA ILE A 507 22.65 -15.98 11.75
C ILE A 507 24.15 -16.07 11.51
N SER A 508 24.61 -15.60 10.34
CA SER A 508 26.02 -15.58 10.00
C SER A 508 26.73 -14.38 10.63
N GLY A 509 27.99 -14.55 10.97
CA GLY A 509 28.82 -13.59 11.67
C GLY A 509 29.00 -13.97 13.12
N ALA A 510 29.71 -13.16 13.84
CA ALA A 510 29.81 -13.13 15.29
C ALA A 510 29.67 -11.66 15.69
N ALA A 511 29.07 -11.37 16.82
CA ALA A 511 28.94 -10.01 17.30
C ALA A 511 30.32 -9.43 17.63
N GLU A 512 30.80 -8.50 16.83
CA GLU A 512 32.06 -7.78 17.00
C GLU A 512 31.78 -6.31 17.34
N ALA A 513 32.75 -5.65 17.95
CA ALA A 513 32.58 -4.26 18.36
C ALA A 513 32.47 -3.32 17.16
N ASN A 514 31.44 -2.51 17.15
CA ASN A 514 31.07 -1.55 16.09
C ASN A 514 30.62 -2.15 14.77
N ASP A 515 30.09 -3.37 14.76
CA ASP A 515 29.46 -3.96 13.55
C ASP A 515 28.22 -3.21 13.14
N LEU A 516 27.49 -2.64 14.09
CA LEU A 516 26.28 -1.84 13.87
C LEU A 516 25.17 -2.64 13.17
N PHE A 517 24.97 -3.91 13.53
CA PHE A 517 23.89 -4.73 12.97
C PHE A 517 22.52 -4.06 13.19
N GLY A 518 21.77 -3.84 12.11
CA GLY A 518 20.50 -3.11 12.17
C GLY A 518 20.64 -1.61 11.92
N LYS A 519 21.80 -1.11 11.52
CA LYS A 519 22.01 0.28 11.08
C LYS A 519 21.08 0.67 9.93
N ALA A 520 20.87 -0.23 9.00
CA ALA A 520 19.94 -0.08 7.89
C ALA A 520 18.98 -1.27 7.82
N LEU A 521 17.71 -1.00 7.54
CA LEU A 521 16.64 -1.99 7.45
C LEU A 521 15.76 -1.75 6.24
N SER A 522 15.31 -2.84 5.62
CA SER A 522 14.25 -2.80 4.62
C SER A 522 13.43 -4.09 4.67
N VAL A 523 12.10 -4.00 4.46
CA VAL A 523 11.17 -5.14 4.57
C VAL A 523 10.27 -5.18 3.35
N ALA A 524 10.14 -6.36 2.72
CA ALA A 524 9.20 -6.59 1.62
C ALA A 524 8.30 -7.81 1.90
N SER A 525 7.06 -7.75 1.44
CA SER A 525 6.15 -8.90 1.45
C SER A 525 6.65 -10.01 0.54
N TYR A 526 6.50 -11.25 0.99
CA TYR A 526 6.93 -12.43 0.26
C TYR A 526 5.84 -13.50 0.25
N ARG A 527 5.56 -14.03 -0.93
CA ARG A 527 4.71 -15.20 -1.12
C ARG A 527 5.56 -16.39 -1.55
N PRO A 528 5.84 -17.34 -0.67
CA PRO A 528 6.55 -18.58 -1.04
C PRO A 528 5.70 -19.47 -1.94
N GLU A 529 6.35 -20.35 -2.68
CA GLU A 529 5.69 -21.39 -3.48
C GLU A 529 4.75 -22.23 -2.60
N GLY A 530 3.55 -22.51 -3.10
CA GLY A 530 2.50 -23.25 -2.39
C GLY A 530 1.70 -22.43 -1.36
N ALA A 531 2.10 -21.19 -1.05
CA ALA A 531 1.32 -20.33 -0.17
C ALA A 531 0.13 -19.70 -0.90
N ALA A 532 -1.00 -19.58 -0.20
CA ALA A 532 -2.19 -18.93 -0.74
C ALA A 532 -2.07 -17.39 -0.77
N THR A 533 -1.28 -16.82 0.13
CA THR A 533 -1.13 -15.36 0.31
C THR A 533 0.34 -14.98 0.49
N ASP A 534 0.62 -13.69 0.39
CA ASP A 534 1.90 -13.04 0.65
C ASP A 534 2.09 -12.68 2.14
N GLY A 535 1.77 -13.64 3.03
CA GLY A 535 1.83 -13.44 4.49
C GLY A 535 3.23 -13.41 5.08
N ASP A 536 4.25 -13.89 4.37
CA ASP A 536 5.64 -13.84 4.82
C ASP A 536 6.29 -12.48 4.49
N SER A 537 7.42 -12.20 5.10
CA SER A 537 8.26 -11.04 4.77
C SER A 537 9.71 -11.46 4.62
N ILE A 538 10.45 -10.73 3.78
CA ILE A 538 11.92 -10.76 3.75
C ILE A 538 12.43 -9.44 4.28
N ILE A 539 13.38 -9.50 5.22
CA ILE A 539 14.04 -8.36 5.85
C ILE A 539 15.50 -8.37 5.42
N ALA A 540 16.02 -7.25 4.93
CA ALA A 540 17.46 -7.02 4.80
C ALA A 540 17.95 -6.19 5.98
N VAL A 541 19.09 -6.59 6.54
CA VAL A 541 19.74 -5.98 7.70
C VAL A 541 21.16 -5.63 7.32
N GLY A 542 21.50 -4.35 7.35
CA GLY A 542 22.85 -3.84 7.10
C GLY A 542 23.67 -3.78 8.38
N SER A 543 24.95 -4.14 8.26
CA SER A 543 26.00 -4.04 9.27
C SER A 543 27.21 -3.36 8.63
N PRO A 544 27.19 -2.04 8.41
CA PRO A 544 28.26 -1.35 7.67
C PRO A 544 29.58 -1.28 8.41
N GLY A 545 29.58 -1.49 9.72
CA GLY A 545 30.77 -1.53 10.55
C GLY A 545 31.51 -2.87 10.54
N GLU A 546 30.88 -3.93 10.03
CA GLU A 546 31.47 -5.28 9.98
C GLU A 546 32.86 -5.29 9.31
N GLY A 547 33.78 -5.98 9.95
CA GLY A 547 35.12 -6.21 9.40
C GLY A 547 35.15 -7.45 8.51
N VAL A 548 35.73 -7.34 7.29
CA VAL A 548 35.84 -8.46 6.35
C VAL A 548 37.29 -8.88 6.17
N ALA A 549 37.58 -10.17 6.35
CA ALA A 549 38.93 -10.69 6.19
C ALA A 549 39.26 -10.95 4.70
N VAL A 550 40.22 -10.23 4.16
CA VAL A 550 40.76 -10.37 2.81
C VAL A 550 42.20 -10.87 2.89
N ALA A 551 42.50 -12.07 2.39
CA ALA A 551 43.80 -12.70 2.46
C ALA A 551 44.45 -12.68 3.88
N GLY A 552 43.61 -12.79 4.93
CA GLY A 552 44.06 -12.78 6.32
C GLY A 552 44.23 -11.38 6.94
N VAL A 553 43.91 -10.31 6.21
CA VAL A 553 43.90 -8.93 6.70
C VAL A 553 42.45 -8.47 6.92
N ASN A 554 42.11 -8.03 8.11
CA ASN A 554 40.80 -7.47 8.38
C ASN A 554 40.64 -6.11 7.70
N LYS A 555 39.61 -5.95 6.87
CA LYS A 555 39.17 -4.69 6.30
C LYS A 555 38.06 -4.12 7.19
N ALA A 556 38.43 -3.21 8.07
CA ALA A 556 37.49 -2.61 9.02
C ALA A 556 36.43 -1.78 8.29
N ASN A 557 35.18 -1.85 8.74
CA ASN A 557 34.05 -1.16 8.14
C ASN A 557 33.88 -1.47 6.63
N ALA A 558 34.24 -2.69 6.19
CA ALA A 558 33.97 -3.13 4.83
C ALA A 558 32.46 -3.41 4.64
N GLY A 559 31.81 -3.91 5.68
CA GLY A 559 30.36 -4.08 5.79
C GLY A 559 29.81 -5.42 5.31
N ARG A 560 28.59 -5.69 5.74
CA ARG A 560 27.85 -6.93 5.51
C ARG A 560 26.34 -6.67 5.43
N VAL A 561 25.61 -7.53 4.74
CA VAL A 561 24.15 -7.58 4.75
C VAL A 561 23.68 -9.01 5.04
N VAL A 562 22.78 -9.16 6.00
CA VAL A 562 22.07 -10.43 6.27
C VAL A 562 20.62 -10.28 5.83
N THR A 563 20.08 -11.29 5.12
CA THR A 563 18.65 -11.32 4.80
C THR A 563 17.94 -12.40 5.60
N LEU A 564 16.73 -12.08 6.07
CA LEU A 564 15.93 -12.93 6.93
C LEU A 564 14.56 -13.15 6.31
N ARG A 565 14.03 -14.37 6.40
CA ARG A 565 12.62 -14.65 6.14
C ARG A 565 11.88 -14.73 7.46
N VAL A 566 10.77 -14.00 7.53
CA VAL A 566 9.81 -14.07 8.63
C VAL A 566 8.52 -14.67 8.06
N THR A 567 8.09 -15.80 8.58
CA THR A 567 6.83 -16.43 8.13
C THR A 567 5.63 -15.73 8.72
N ALA A 568 4.45 -15.87 8.11
CA ALA A 568 3.18 -15.39 8.66
C ALA A 568 2.95 -15.85 10.12
N GLY A 569 3.45 -17.04 10.47
CA GLY A 569 3.42 -17.58 11.84
C GLY A 569 4.43 -16.94 12.79
N GLY A 570 5.39 -16.15 12.30
CA GLY A 570 6.44 -15.50 13.11
C GLY A 570 7.73 -16.33 13.24
N ALA A 571 7.90 -17.44 12.53
CA ALA A 571 9.19 -18.14 12.50
C ALA A 571 10.19 -17.33 11.67
N VAL A 572 11.42 -17.14 12.20
CA VAL A 572 12.49 -16.38 11.56
C VAL A 572 13.64 -17.31 11.18
N SER A 573 14.13 -17.18 9.95
CA SER A 573 15.31 -17.92 9.44
C SER A 573 16.16 -17.01 8.56
N ALA A 574 17.50 -17.17 8.61
CA ALA A 574 18.39 -16.52 7.66
C ALA A 574 18.17 -17.09 6.25
N LEU A 575 18.27 -16.23 5.24
CA LEU A 575 18.25 -16.59 3.82
C LEU A 575 19.64 -16.46 3.22
N GLN A 576 20.25 -15.29 3.35
CA GLN A 576 21.55 -14.99 2.73
C GLN A 576 22.43 -14.23 3.69
N ASP A 577 23.73 -14.37 3.49
CA ASP A 577 24.81 -13.63 4.11
C ASP A 577 25.69 -13.08 2.97
N ILE A 578 25.66 -11.77 2.79
CA ILE A 578 26.20 -11.08 1.63
C ILE A 578 27.30 -10.11 2.06
N GLN A 579 28.45 -10.21 1.45
CA GLN A 579 29.56 -9.26 1.53
C GLN A 579 30.47 -9.45 0.30
N GLN A 580 31.31 -8.47 0.00
CA GLN A 580 32.05 -8.41 -1.27
C GLN A 580 33.06 -9.56 -1.49
N GLU A 581 33.52 -10.23 -0.44
CA GLU A 581 34.42 -11.41 -0.54
C GLU A 581 33.69 -12.76 -0.68
N LYS A 582 32.35 -12.75 -0.80
CA LYS A 582 31.63 -14.00 -1.08
C LYS A 582 31.91 -14.48 -2.50
N ALA A 583 31.90 -15.81 -2.67
CA ALA A 583 32.13 -16.42 -3.97
C ALA A 583 31.18 -15.84 -5.04
N ASP A 584 31.78 -15.50 -6.18
CA ASP A 584 31.09 -14.96 -7.36
C ASP A 584 30.42 -13.58 -7.16
N VAL A 585 30.58 -12.92 -6.01
CA VAL A 585 30.12 -11.54 -5.80
C VAL A 585 31.15 -10.58 -6.41
N THR A 586 30.67 -9.62 -7.20
CA THR A 586 31.49 -8.60 -7.85
C THR A 586 31.99 -7.58 -6.81
N GLY A 587 33.21 -7.07 -7.00
CA GLY A 587 33.88 -6.14 -6.09
C GLY A 587 34.91 -6.84 -5.22
N GLY A 588 35.49 -6.11 -4.29
CA GLY A 588 36.43 -6.61 -3.30
C GLY A 588 36.37 -5.72 -2.07
N ALA A 589 36.29 -6.31 -0.89
CA ALA A 589 36.16 -5.56 0.35
C ALA A 589 37.38 -4.68 0.63
N GLU A 590 37.16 -3.40 0.80
CA GLU A 590 38.13 -2.39 1.21
C GLU A 590 37.78 -1.83 2.58
N THR A 591 38.78 -1.21 3.23
CA THR A 591 38.52 -0.56 4.51
C THR A 591 37.68 0.70 4.28
N GLY A 592 36.52 0.78 4.91
CA GLY A 592 35.67 1.95 4.86
C GLY A 592 34.57 1.93 3.77
N ASP A 593 34.43 0.84 3.00
CA ASP A 593 33.39 0.73 1.95
C ASP A 593 31.99 0.91 2.48
N ARG A 594 31.74 0.41 3.70
CA ARG A 594 30.42 0.46 4.38
C ARG A 594 29.33 -0.21 3.56
N PHE A 595 29.62 -1.40 3.01
CA PHE A 595 28.61 -2.23 2.34
C PHE A 595 27.43 -2.48 3.28
N GLY A 596 26.23 -2.10 2.85
CA GLY A 596 25.03 -2.19 3.68
C GLY A 596 24.75 -0.95 4.55
N GLU A 597 25.43 0.20 4.32
CA GLU A 597 25.04 1.49 4.93
C GLU A 597 23.58 1.85 4.59
N GLN A 598 23.13 1.46 3.41
CA GLN A 598 21.74 1.50 2.99
C GLN A 598 21.35 0.17 2.35
N VAL A 599 20.13 -0.28 2.63
CA VAL A 599 19.54 -1.47 2.01
C VAL A 599 18.11 -1.17 1.56
N SER A 600 17.71 -1.72 0.42
CA SER A 600 16.34 -1.60 -0.05
C SER A 600 15.89 -2.91 -0.71
N VAL A 601 14.86 -3.54 -0.16
CA VAL A 601 14.26 -4.78 -0.71
C VAL A 601 12.95 -4.47 -1.40
N VAL A 602 12.64 -5.24 -2.45
CA VAL A 602 11.39 -5.11 -3.18
C VAL A 602 10.90 -6.46 -3.71
N ASN A 603 9.59 -6.59 -3.80
CA ASN A 603 8.92 -7.56 -4.66
C ASN A 603 8.41 -6.82 -5.91
N THR A 604 9.02 -7.05 -7.07
CA THR A 604 8.64 -6.39 -8.33
C THR A 604 7.34 -6.96 -8.93
N SER A 605 6.84 -8.07 -8.37
CA SER A 605 5.58 -8.71 -8.79
C SER A 605 4.73 -9.00 -7.54
N PRO A 606 4.22 -7.95 -6.87
CA PRO A 606 3.46 -8.12 -5.64
C PRO A 606 2.25 -9.03 -5.86
N ARG A 607 1.84 -9.75 -4.80
CA ARG A 607 0.69 -10.69 -4.80
C ARG A 607 0.89 -11.96 -5.64
N THR A 608 2.06 -12.14 -6.26
CA THR A 608 2.44 -13.37 -6.96
C THR A 608 3.45 -14.18 -6.12
N VAL A 609 3.70 -15.43 -6.51
CA VAL A 609 4.78 -16.21 -5.90
C VAL A 609 6.11 -15.52 -6.19
N GLY A 610 6.89 -15.25 -5.14
CA GLY A 610 8.20 -14.62 -5.28
C GLY A 610 9.19 -15.51 -5.99
N THR A 611 9.92 -14.94 -6.93
CA THR A 611 10.94 -15.62 -7.75
C THR A 611 12.30 -14.95 -7.60
N THR A 612 13.34 -15.58 -8.12
CA THR A 612 14.71 -15.01 -8.15
C THR A 612 14.79 -13.71 -8.96
N THR A 613 13.84 -13.45 -9.84
CA THR A 613 13.79 -12.23 -10.68
C THR A 613 12.84 -11.18 -10.14
N SER A 614 11.92 -11.54 -9.22
CA SER A 614 10.96 -10.59 -8.65
C SER A 614 11.30 -10.14 -7.22
N MET A 615 12.07 -10.94 -6.48
CA MET A 615 12.51 -10.60 -5.12
C MET A 615 13.93 -10.04 -5.17
N LEU A 616 14.07 -8.72 -5.10
CA LEU A 616 15.34 -8.01 -5.36
C LEU A 616 15.78 -7.22 -4.12
N LEU A 617 17.12 -7.08 -4.00
CA LEU A 617 17.79 -6.30 -2.98
C LEU A 617 18.75 -5.31 -3.70
N ALA A 618 18.76 -4.06 -3.24
CA ALA A 618 19.82 -3.10 -3.55
C ALA A 618 20.57 -2.76 -2.25
N VAL A 619 21.89 -2.66 -2.36
CA VAL A 619 22.83 -2.37 -1.27
C VAL A 619 23.66 -1.16 -1.64
N GLY A 620 23.65 -0.13 -0.80
CA GLY A 620 24.51 1.05 -0.94
C GLY A 620 25.89 0.80 -0.34
N ILE A 621 26.90 1.30 -1.02
CA ILE A 621 28.34 1.17 -0.68
C ILE A 621 28.95 2.56 -0.80
N PRO A 622 28.58 3.54 0.05
CA PRO A 622 28.98 4.94 -0.16
C PRO A 622 30.46 5.21 0.01
N GLY A 623 31.20 4.36 0.71
CA GLY A 623 32.65 4.49 0.90
C GLY A 623 33.49 3.80 -0.19
N GLU A 624 32.87 3.21 -1.20
CA GLU A 624 33.55 2.52 -2.30
C GLU A 624 34.44 3.46 -3.11
N ASN A 625 35.63 2.96 -3.46
CA ASN A 625 36.60 3.67 -4.29
C ASN A 625 36.54 3.16 -5.73
N GLU A 626 36.30 4.03 -6.69
CA GLU A 626 36.42 3.66 -8.14
C GLU A 626 37.81 3.95 -8.63
N GLY A 627 38.68 2.95 -8.57
CA GLY A 627 40.10 3.07 -8.90
C GLY A 627 40.86 4.00 -7.96
N THR A 628 41.20 5.24 -8.41
CA THR A 628 41.84 6.26 -7.55
C THR A 628 40.89 7.33 -7.05
N VAL A 629 39.60 7.24 -7.36
CA VAL A 629 38.58 8.18 -6.93
C VAL A 629 38.03 7.70 -5.60
N VAL A 630 38.38 8.42 -4.55
CA VAL A 630 38.04 8.06 -3.14
C VAL A 630 36.59 8.37 -2.85
N ASP A 631 35.88 7.45 -2.16
CA ASP A 631 34.49 7.59 -1.72
C ASP A 631 33.54 8.06 -2.84
N SER A 632 33.74 7.56 -4.06
CA SER A 632 32.79 7.82 -5.16
C SER A 632 31.44 7.16 -4.90
N GLY A 633 31.48 6.05 -4.17
CA GLY A 633 30.34 5.21 -3.86
C GLY A 633 29.89 4.32 -4.99
N ALA A 634 29.14 3.30 -4.63
CA ALA A 634 28.51 2.35 -5.55
C ALA A 634 27.19 1.82 -5.00
N VAL A 635 26.42 1.16 -5.85
CA VAL A 635 25.27 0.34 -5.46
C VAL A 635 25.45 -1.04 -6.07
N GLN A 636 25.14 -2.07 -5.31
CA GLN A 636 25.13 -3.44 -5.82
C GLN A 636 23.74 -4.07 -5.63
N THR A 637 23.24 -4.77 -6.66
CA THR A 637 21.93 -5.41 -6.60
C THR A 637 22.05 -6.92 -6.60
N PHE A 638 21.11 -7.59 -5.93
CA PHE A 638 21.07 -9.04 -5.75
C PHE A 638 19.65 -9.58 -5.90
N SER A 639 19.53 -10.88 -6.17
CA SER A 639 18.29 -11.59 -5.89
C SER A 639 18.23 -11.94 -4.41
N LEU A 640 17.10 -11.77 -3.77
CA LEU A 640 16.83 -12.25 -2.39
C LEU A 640 16.68 -13.78 -2.29
N LEU A 641 16.53 -14.46 -3.43
CA LEU A 641 16.35 -15.90 -3.53
C LEU A 641 17.45 -16.50 -4.39
N GLY A 642 18.21 -17.44 -3.85
CA GLY A 642 19.35 -18.07 -4.52
C GLY A 642 20.70 -17.59 -3.98
N ALA A 643 21.79 -17.95 -4.63
CA ALA A 643 23.13 -17.55 -4.22
C ALA A 643 23.40 -16.07 -4.62
N PRO A 644 23.98 -15.24 -3.76
CA PRO A 644 24.17 -13.81 -4.03
C PRO A 644 24.91 -13.51 -5.32
N GLY A 645 26.07 -14.16 -5.59
CA GLY A 645 26.90 -13.88 -6.75
C GLY A 645 26.37 -14.37 -8.09
N LEU A 646 25.23 -15.08 -8.15
CA LEU A 646 24.66 -15.54 -9.43
C LEU A 646 24.03 -14.41 -10.25
N THR A 647 23.54 -13.38 -9.61
CA THR A 647 22.71 -12.35 -10.23
C THR A 647 23.10 -10.95 -9.83
N ASP A 648 24.18 -10.80 -9.07
CA ASP A 648 24.63 -9.49 -8.63
C ASP A 648 24.97 -8.58 -9.80
N ARG A 649 24.74 -7.28 -9.64
CA ARG A 649 25.10 -6.24 -10.60
C ARG A 649 25.67 -5.05 -9.88
N TRP A 650 26.84 -4.63 -10.35
CA TRP A 650 27.52 -3.44 -9.90
C TRP A 650 27.02 -2.21 -10.63
N ILE A 651 26.75 -1.13 -9.90
CA ILE A 651 26.23 0.12 -10.43
C ILE A 651 27.11 1.26 -9.94
N SER A 652 27.82 1.93 -10.88
CA SER A 652 28.61 3.13 -10.63
C SER A 652 28.42 4.13 -11.78
N PRO A 653 28.81 5.41 -11.60
CA PRO A 653 28.75 6.39 -12.68
C PRO A 653 29.67 6.00 -13.85
N GLY A 654 29.16 6.06 -15.08
CA GLY A 654 29.88 5.67 -16.30
C GLY A 654 30.08 4.17 -16.50
N GLY A 655 29.70 3.32 -15.52
CA GLY A 655 29.75 1.86 -15.59
C GLY A 655 28.60 1.25 -16.39
N ALA A 656 28.66 -0.06 -16.66
CA ALA A 656 27.50 -0.82 -17.14
C ALA A 656 26.88 -1.59 -15.97
N PRO A 657 25.57 -1.39 -15.74
CA PRO A 657 24.48 -0.92 -16.59
C PRO A 657 24.19 0.59 -16.59
N GLY A 658 25.20 1.44 -16.61
CA GLY A 658 25.04 2.79 -17.14
C GLY A 658 24.35 3.85 -16.30
N LEU A 659 24.86 4.19 -15.10
CA LEU A 659 24.55 5.50 -14.53
C LEU A 659 25.25 6.61 -15.35
N PRO A 660 24.55 7.72 -15.63
CA PRO A 660 25.17 8.89 -16.28
C PRO A 660 26.26 9.51 -15.40
N GLY A 661 27.27 10.10 -16.03
CA GLY A 661 28.34 10.81 -15.34
C GLY A 661 29.67 10.04 -15.31
N VAL A 662 30.53 10.50 -14.45
CA VAL A 662 31.84 9.87 -14.15
C VAL A 662 32.00 9.88 -12.62
N PRO A 663 32.70 8.93 -12.02
CA PRO A 663 32.94 8.91 -10.59
C PRO A 663 33.64 10.18 -10.12
N GLY A 664 33.16 10.77 -9.04
CA GLY A 664 33.75 11.93 -8.40
C GLY A 664 34.11 11.66 -6.93
N THR A 665 35.18 12.27 -6.42
CA THR A 665 35.65 12.09 -5.05
C THR A 665 34.61 12.60 -4.04
N ASN A 666 34.29 11.79 -3.02
CA ASN A 666 33.32 12.05 -1.96
C ASN A 666 31.88 12.31 -2.49
N GLU A 667 31.51 11.77 -3.63
CA GLU A 667 30.13 11.88 -4.15
C GLU A 667 29.16 10.95 -3.41
N LEU A 668 29.67 9.87 -2.79
CA LEU A 668 28.95 8.96 -1.91
C LEU A 668 27.69 8.36 -2.57
N LEU A 669 27.81 7.90 -3.82
CA LEU A 669 26.69 7.21 -4.50
C LEU A 669 26.18 6.06 -3.63
N GLY A 670 24.87 5.91 -3.52
CA GLY A 670 24.25 4.86 -2.71
C GLY A 670 24.05 5.22 -1.24
N SER A 671 24.34 6.47 -0.84
CA SER A 671 23.97 6.99 0.52
C SER A 671 22.48 7.03 0.74
N SER A 672 21.67 7.04 -0.31
CA SER A 672 20.21 6.92 -0.30
C SER A 672 19.79 5.99 -1.42
N ILE A 673 18.99 4.98 -1.12
CA ILE A 673 18.42 4.07 -2.11
C ILE A 673 16.96 3.77 -1.77
N HIS A 674 16.13 3.65 -2.80
CA HIS A 674 14.75 3.23 -2.63
C HIS A 674 14.31 2.37 -3.81
N ALA A 675 13.91 1.13 -3.54
CA ALA A 675 13.43 0.17 -4.50
C ALA A 675 11.89 0.24 -4.61
N THR A 676 11.40 0.45 -5.81
CA THR A 676 9.98 0.28 -6.15
C THR A 676 9.81 -0.95 -7.03
N ALA A 677 8.59 -1.37 -7.29
CA ALA A 677 8.36 -2.55 -8.12
C ALA A 677 8.85 -2.41 -9.57
N THR A 678 9.03 -1.20 -10.07
CA THR A 678 9.45 -0.93 -11.46
C THR A 678 10.88 -0.42 -11.57
N ASP A 679 11.35 0.31 -10.55
CA ASP A 679 12.60 1.05 -10.63
C ASP A 679 13.36 1.07 -9.30
N LEU A 680 14.67 1.29 -9.41
CA LEU A 680 15.56 1.58 -8.29
C LEU A 680 15.94 3.06 -8.32
N TYR A 681 15.63 3.78 -7.26
CA TYR A 681 16.11 5.14 -7.03
C TYR A 681 17.44 5.10 -6.29
N ILE A 682 18.41 5.85 -6.77
CA ILE A 682 19.77 5.93 -6.23
C ILE A 682 20.10 7.39 -6.00
N GLY A 683 20.36 7.76 -4.74
CA GLY A 683 20.78 9.09 -4.36
C GLY A 683 22.30 9.22 -4.31
N MET A 684 22.79 10.40 -4.66
CA MET A 684 24.16 10.82 -4.60
C MET A 684 24.21 12.25 -4.03
N PRO A 685 23.96 12.40 -2.71
CA PRO A 685 23.69 13.71 -2.11
C PRO A 685 24.87 14.69 -2.17
N ASN A 686 26.10 14.22 -2.30
CA ASN A 686 27.29 15.06 -2.41
C ASN A 686 27.76 15.32 -3.86
N GLY A 687 27.22 14.62 -4.84
CA GLY A 687 27.59 14.76 -6.25
C GLY A 687 26.47 15.34 -7.09
N PRO A 688 26.69 15.59 -8.39
CA PRO A 688 27.87 16.23 -8.93
C PRO A 688 27.95 17.70 -8.54
N GLY A 689 29.18 18.18 -8.37
CA GLY A 689 29.42 19.59 -8.05
C GLY A 689 28.91 20.03 -6.67
N ALA A 690 28.86 19.11 -5.71
CA ALA A 690 28.41 19.31 -4.33
C ALA A 690 26.96 19.84 -4.21
N ARG A 691 26.09 19.47 -5.17
CA ARG A 691 24.65 19.86 -5.15
C ARG A 691 23.72 18.69 -4.89
N GLY A 692 24.20 17.48 -5.17
CA GLY A 692 23.45 16.25 -5.14
C GLY A 692 22.76 15.89 -6.45
N ALA A 693 22.42 14.62 -6.58
CA ALA A 693 21.67 14.05 -7.68
C ALA A 693 20.84 12.84 -7.22
N ALA A 694 19.83 12.53 -7.99
CA ALA A 694 19.05 11.30 -7.86
C ALA A 694 18.89 10.64 -9.22
N HIS A 695 19.04 9.33 -9.27
CA HIS A 695 18.93 8.54 -10.49
C HIS A 695 17.80 7.52 -10.36
N LEU A 696 17.00 7.38 -11.39
CA LEU A 696 15.93 6.38 -11.52
C LEU A 696 16.37 5.35 -12.54
N MET A 697 16.67 4.15 -12.09
CA MET A 697 17.13 3.03 -12.93
C MET A 697 16.04 1.96 -13.02
N PRO A 698 15.52 1.65 -14.22
CA PRO A 698 14.62 0.52 -14.42
C PRO A 698 15.26 -0.82 -14.04
N TRP A 699 14.51 -1.68 -13.34
CA TRP A 699 15.01 -3.01 -12.95
C TRP A 699 15.42 -3.89 -14.13
N SER A 700 14.86 -3.68 -15.32
CA SER A 700 15.29 -4.39 -16.53
C SER A 700 16.79 -4.25 -16.82
N ASN A 701 17.40 -3.14 -16.39
CA ASN A 701 18.83 -2.88 -16.61
C ASN A 701 19.73 -3.82 -15.78
N VAL A 702 19.22 -4.32 -14.65
CA VAL A 702 19.99 -5.19 -13.74
C VAL A 702 19.48 -6.64 -13.70
N THR A 703 18.27 -6.91 -14.18
CA THR A 703 17.69 -8.27 -14.18
C THR A 703 17.88 -9.03 -15.49
N GLY A 704 18.66 -8.47 -16.44
CA GLY A 704 18.94 -9.10 -17.75
C GLY A 704 17.87 -8.85 -18.81
N GLY A 705 16.98 -7.88 -18.59
CA GLY A 705 16.03 -7.41 -19.60
C GLY A 705 16.66 -6.42 -20.61
N ALA A 706 15.82 -5.78 -21.41
CA ALA A 706 16.27 -4.72 -22.31
C ALA A 706 16.74 -3.50 -21.51
N VAL A 707 17.95 -3.03 -21.80
CA VAL A 707 18.51 -1.83 -21.16
C VAL A 707 17.69 -0.60 -21.57
N GLN A 708 17.21 0.13 -20.59
CA GLN A 708 16.45 1.37 -20.75
C GLN A 708 17.25 2.56 -20.25
N ALA A 709 16.86 3.76 -20.68
CA ALA A 709 17.50 4.99 -20.24
C ALA A 709 17.27 5.21 -18.74
N VAL A 710 18.34 5.61 -18.04
CA VAL A 710 18.28 6.08 -16.65
C VAL A 710 17.83 7.53 -16.65
N THR A 711 16.81 7.84 -15.86
CA THR A 711 16.37 9.21 -15.63
C THR A 711 17.19 9.82 -14.50
N SER A 712 17.72 11.02 -14.72
CA SER A 712 18.50 11.75 -13.70
C SER A 712 17.82 13.04 -13.32
N TYR A 713 17.74 13.26 -12.03
CA TYR A 713 17.27 14.50 -11.41
C TYR A 713 18.46 15.24 -10.82
N GLU A 714 18.72 16.45 -11.28
CA GLU A 714 19.81 17.27 -10.79
C GLU A 714 19.34 18.72 -10.64
N PRO A 715 19.78 19.44 -9.61
CA PRO A 715 19.51 20.87 -9.49
C PRO A 715 19.90 21.67 -10.74
N GLY A 716 18.95 22.44 -11.28
CA GLY A 716 19.10 23.23 -12.50
C GLY A 716 18.77 22.51 -13.80
N LYS A 717 18.33 21.22 -13.77
CA LYS A 717 17.89 20.47 -14.94
C LYS A 717 16.41 20.09 -14.82
N GLY A 718 15.74 19.89 -15.96
CA GLY A 718 14.37 19.38 -15.99
C GLY A 718 13.31 20.19 -15.20
N GLY A 719 13.49 21.51 -15.07
CA GLY A 719 12.61 22.38 -14.28
C GLY A 719 12.93 22.44 -12.79
N LEU A 720 13.90 21.65 -12.29
CA LEU A 720 14.38 21.73 -10.92
C LEU A 720 15.15 23.03 -10.66
N PRO A 721 14.94 23.72 -9.52
CA PRO A 721 15.75 24.86 -9.11
C PRO A 721 17.25 24.55 -9.11
N ALA A 722 18.09 25.52 -9.49
CA ALA A 722 19.53 25.32 -9.63
C ALA A 722 20.29 25.19 -8.29
N VAL A 723 19.61 25.40 -7.18
CA VAL A 723 20.18 25.35 -5.82
C VAL A 723 20.01 23.93 -5.27
N GLY A 724 21.05 23.38 -4.66
CA GLY A 724 21.05 22.10 -3.93
C GLY A 724 22.28 22.00 -3.05
N LYS A 725 22.17 21.27 -1.95
CA LYS A 725 23.29 20.97 -1.04
C LYS A 725 23.42 19.48 -0.73
N ALA A 726 22.31 18.81 -0.52
CA ALA A 726 22.22 17.36 -0.30
C ALA A 726 21.02 16.77 -1.06
N PHE A 727 20.75 17.29 -2.26
CA PHE A 727 19.66 16.83 -3.11
C PHE A 727 19.81 15.35 -3.44
N GLY A 728 18.77 14.55 -3.18
CA GLY A 728 18.84 13.09 -3.23
C GLY A 728 19.20 12.44 -1.88
N GLY A 729 19.18 13.20 -0.77
CA GLY A 729 19.40 12.67 0.58
C GLY A 729 18.36 11.63 1.00
N ALA A 730 17.11 11.80 0.59
CA ALA A 730 16.07 10.77 0.63
C ALA A 730 15.18 10.87 -0.62
N ILE A 731 14.64 9.74 -1.09
CA ILE A 731 13.86 9.66 -2.33
C ILE A 731 12.66 8.73 -2.12
N ARG A 732 11.47 9.13 -2.66
CA ARG A 732 10.28 8.30 -2.71
C ARG A 732 9.52 8.49 -4.01
#